data_e9f52ce084de90cb0ccd200f34b3062f
#
_entry.id   e9f52ce084de90cb0ccd200f34b3062f
#
_cell.length_a   1.000
_cell.length_b   1.000
_cell.length_c   1.000
_cell.angle_alpha   90.00
_cell.angle_beta   90.00
_cell.angle_gamma   90.00
#
_symmetry.space_group_name_H-M   'P 1'
#
loop_
_entity.id
_entity.type
_entity.pdbx_description
1 polymer ?
#
loop_
_entity_poly.entity_id
_entity_poly.type
_entity_poly.pdbx_seq_one_letter_code
_entity_poly.pdbx_strand_id
1 'polypeptide(L)'
;MNTRPPQAARRTLPPVLWRAAPALLAGAALAFAWWDWLYPGQTEAWWHGERIYRLYQLRLAWMILLGTAAALVLWWVAGRTRAQGRCFLPFLPALLAPVTLARYVLHPFGVQSGSSVWTYALLALTAAVPALVSAEIGARRAGPPAAASSWRGRSVPGGHSVRAISNDDSRGLLRSARNDRSEGRRGSLLVVAAAAVAYLLVFGSLSIARYDSYRAHGLDLGTMDQAAWNTLHGRILERTPLYRDPADGSRYENRLLDAKLELIFLPLSTLYAVWSDPRLLLFVQTAALAAGAIPLYLLARDRLAAAGTASTWPATVLAGAYLIYLPLHYVNMADFHPSALMIPPLIAAWRAMRLRRWAQYYAWFALALLCRVDAALVGLGVGAAILVAERGARRHGAWTVAVAGAWLALDFAVVVPAVRAAYGSGAGDLVSRRFEALGGSPLGILRTLVSQPLSVLSMLVDLDKAQALVDLLAPTGFLGLLAPWALLPTLPVLAVNFLSESAWQQSIHAHYMAPVIPFVWIAAIEGIAWLSRRIERTSPLARYARPGALSVFVLAYTGLVTWAFSPFPLGRSFRLADVYQPSVYEQDLGVVLAQVPPDATVCAQSDLHPHLSQRRDVALYPRCTLEPGLEAEYVVLDLDPTAMKSPVDHHTFYRLVAQWLDREEYGVVAFQGSGLLLQRGAPRGNVSAVEEALHAYGMGLYRVAFEDGAAPAVLRADAYYRVPLMLRNTGSQNWQAQGTLPVRLSYRWLDAAGQPVTEVPQLRTDMPHRVAPGHAVRPRGALLTPPVPGTYILEWDVLREGDAWFSTAGGATLRQVVQVE
;
A
#
# COMPACT_ATOMS: atom_id res chain seq x y z
N MET A 1 -1.43 30.64 52.05
CA MET A 1 -1.12 31.10 50.70
C MET A 1 -1.32 29.95 49.75
N ASN A 2 -2.52 29.90 49.13
CA ASN A 2 -2.93 28.87 48.20
C ASN A 2 -2.63 29.36 46.76
N THR A 3 -1.53 28.92 46.17
CA THR A 3 -1.22 29.19 44.75
C THR A 3 -1.75 28.02 43.91
N ARG A 4 -2.91 28.22 43.28
CA ARG A 4 -3.37 27.38 42.21
C ARG A 4 -2.37 27.46 41.03
N PRO A 5 -1.96 26.33 40.39
CA PRO A 5 -1.13 26.39 39.20
C PRO A 5 -1.92 27.00 38.02
N PRO A 6 -1.29 27.80 37.16
CA PRO A 6 -1.97 28.44 36.06
C PRO A 6 -2.48 27.40 35.06
N GLN A 7 -3.78 27.44 34.73
CA GLN A 7 -4.37 26.71 33.63
C GLN A 7 -3.72 27.17 32.31
N ALA A 8 -2.86 26.33 31.75
CA ALA A 8 -2.28 26.56 30.43
C ALA A 8 -3.39 26.65 29.39
N ALA A 9 -3.60 27.85 28.86
CA ALA A 9 -4.51 28.10 27.76
C ALA A 9 -4.13 27.21 26.53
N ARG A 10 -4.94 26.18 26.28
CA ARG A 10 -4.83 25.32 25.11
C ARG A 10 -5.23 26.14 23.88
N ARG A 11 -4.25 26.62 23.11
CA ARG A 11 -4.54 27.11 21.75
C ARG A 11 -4.82 25.89 20.88
N THR A 12 -6.12 25.62 20.69
CA THR A 12 -6.64 24.76 19.62
C THR A 12 -6.42 25.48 18.27
N LEU A 13 -6.29 24.73 17.18
CA LEU A 13 -6.44 25.28 15.81
C LEU A 13 -7.64 26.24 15.80
N PRO A 14 -7.54 27.40 15.12
CA PRO A 14 -8.59 28.40 15.19
C PRO A 14 -9.95 27.76 14.92
N PRO A 15 -10.97 28.05 15.73
CA PRO A 15 -12.32 27.49 15.53
C PRO A 15 -12.92 27.79 14.15
N VAL A 16 -12.30 28.70 13.41
CA VAL A 16 -12.58 29.08 12.03
C VAL A 16 -12.51 27.89 11.06
N LEU A 17 -11.48 27.01 11.15
CA LEU A 17 -11.29 25.91 10.19
C LEU A 17 -12.40 24.85 10.27
N TRP A 18 -12.90 24.54 11.48
CA TRP A 18 -14.01 23.58 11.64
C TRP A 18 -15.35 24.12 11.18
N ARG A 19 -15.55 25.44 11.31
CA ARG A 19 -16.74 26.09 10.80
C ARG A 19 -16.73 26.21 9.27
N ALA A 20 -15.55 26.20 8.64
CA ALA A 20 -15.37 26.26 7.20
C ALA A 20 -15.48 24.86 6.52
N ALA A 21 -15.29 23.76 7.24
CA ALA A 21 -15.28 22.41 6.66
C ALA A 21 -16.52 22.08 5.80
N PRO A 22 -17.76 22.41 6.21
CA PRO A 22 -18.95 22.17 5.36
C PRO A 22 -18.91 22.98 4.06
N ALA A 23 -18.38 24.22 4.09
CA ALA A 23 -18.25 25.05 2.91
C ALA A 23 -17.20 24.51 1.94
N LEU A 24 -16.09 23.99 2.45
CA LEU A 24 -15.05 23.33 1.65
C LEU A 24 -15.62 22.10 0.94
N LEU A 25 -16.34 21.24 1.65
CA LEU A 25 -16.97 20.05 1.07
C LEU A 25 -18.02 20.41 0.02
N ALA A 26 -18.84 21.42 0.28
CA ALA A 26 -19.84 21.91 -0.68
C ALA A 26 -19.19 22.47 -1.95
N GLY A 27 -18.11 23.23 -1.81
CA GLY A 27 -17.34 23.77 -2.93
C GLY A 27 -16.70 22.68 -3.80
N ALA A 28 -16.14 21.65 -3.17
CA ALA A 28 -15.58 20.51 -3.88
C ALA A 28 -16.65 19.70 -4.63
N ALA A 29 -17.81 19.48 -4.01
CA ALA A 29 -18.93 18.77 -4.61
C ALA A 29 -19.52 19.50 -5.82
N LEU A 30 -19.65 20.83 -5.74
CA LEU A 30 -20.10 21.67 -6.86
C LEU A 30 -19.09 21.66 -8.00
N ALA A 31 -17.80 21.75 -7.69
CA ALA A 31 -16.73 21.70 -8.68
C ALA A 31 -16.72 20.36 -9.42
N PHE A 32 -16.93 19.25 -8.68
CA PHE A 32 -17.04 17.93 -9.28
C PHE A 32 -18.28 17.79 -10.17
N ALA A 33 -19.44 18.29 -9.74
CA ALA A 33 -20.66 18.27 -10.55
C ALA A 33 -20.51 19.10 -11.83
N TRP A 34 -19.80 20.23 -11.75
CA TRP A 34 -19.50 21.05 -12.93
C TRP A 34 -18.51 20.36 -13.85
N TRP A 35 -17.50 19.70 -13.31
CA TRP A 35 -16.55 18.92 -14.09
C TRP A 35 -17.26 17.75 -14.80
N ASP A 36 -18.17 17.02 -14.14
CA ASP A 36 -18.99 15.94 -14.73
C ASP A 36 -19.84 16.46 -15.90
N TRP A 37 -20.38 17.67 -15.79
CA TRP A 37 -21.13 18.29 -16.85
C TRP A 37 -20.27 18.69 -18.05
N LEU A 38 -19.03 19.16 -17.82
CA LEU A 38 -18.09 19.57 -18.89
C LEU A 38 -17.41 18.36 -19.55
N TYR A 39 -17.16 17.31 -18.82
CA TYR A 39 -16.38 16.14 -19.27
C TYR A 39 -17.09 14.82 -18.92
N PRO A 40 -18.31 14.58 -19.44
CA PRO A 40 -19.09 13.41 -19.06
C PRO A 40 -18.43 12.09 -19.45
N GLY A 41 -17.69 12.05 -20.56
CA GLY A 41 -16.96 10.88 -21.00
C GLY A 41 -15.84 10.47 -20.03
N GLN A 42 -15.11 11.45 -19.45
CA GLN A 42 -14.06 11.20 -18.48
C GLN A 42 -14.64 10.69 -17.15
N THR A 43 -15.79 11.23 -16.70
CA THR A 43 -16.48 10.76 -15.51
C THR A 43 -17.00 9.35 -15.70
N GLU A 44 -17.60 9.06 -16.86
CA GLU A 44 -18.12 7.74 -17.17
C GLU A 44 -17.00 6.69 -17.24
N ALA A 45 -15.87 7.02 -17.87
CA ALA A 45 -14.68 6.17 -17.89
C ALA A 45 -14.19 5.87 -16.45
N TRP A 46 -14.09 6.90 -15.61
CA TRP A 46 -13.67 6.74 -14.22
C TRP A 46 -14.65 5.87 -13.39
N TRP A 47 -15.97 6.00 -13.61
CA TRP A 47 -16.96 5.14 -13.00
C TRP A 47 -16.81 3.66 -13.35
N HIS A 48 -16.32 3.39 -14.54
CA HIS A 48 -16.02 2.02 -14.98
C HIS A 48 -14.64 1.51 -14.52
N GLY A 49 -13.96 2.25 -13.65
CA GLY A 49 -12.65 1.89 -13.10
C GLY A 49 -11.48 2.19 -14.02
N GLU A 50 -11.71 3.01 -15.06
CA GLU A 50 -10.68 3.40 -16.01
C GLU A 50 -9.88 4.62 -15.51
N ARG A 51 -8.62 4.75 -15.95
CA ARG A 51 -7.78 5.89 -15.59
C ARG A 51 -8.18 7.14 -16.34
N ILE A 52 -8.39 8.24 -15.62
CA ILE A 52 -8.58 9.56 -16.24
C ILE A 52 -7.21 10.08 -16.73
N TYR A 53 -7.18 10.66 -17.91
CA TYR A 53 -5.96 11.28 -18.44
C TYR A 53 -5.46 12.45 -17.57
N ARG A 54 -4.14 12.58 -17.40
CA ARG A 54 -3.49 13.51 -16.47
C ARG A 54 -3.93 14.97 -16.64
N LEU A 55 -4.15 15.43 -17.88
CA LEU A 55 -4.63 16.79 -18.15
C LEU A 55 -6.01 17.03 -17.52
N TYR A 56 -6.92 16.06 -17.63
CA TYR A 56 -8.26 16.14 -17.05
C TYR A 56 -8.23 16.02 -15.52
N GLN A 57 -7.31 15.24 -14.96
CA GLN A 57 -7.06 15.19 -13.52
C GLN A 57 -6.63 16.57 -12.99
N LEU A 58 -5.71 17.24 -13.69
CA LEU A 58 -5.27 18.59 -13.35
C LEU A 58 -6.42 19.62 -13.45
N ARG A 59 -7.24 19.54 -14.48
CA ARG A 59 -8.43 20.39 -14.63
C ARG A 59 -9.41 20.16 -13.49
N LEU A 60 -9.70 18.90 -13.14
CA LEU A 60 -10.55 18.55 -12.00
C LEU A 60 -9.98 19.11 -10.68
N ALA A 61 -8.69 18.94 -10.44
CA ALA A 61 -8.04 19.46 -9.25
C ALA A 61 -8.13 20.99 -9.14
N TRP A 62 -7.90 21.71 -10.25
CA TRP A 62 -8.07 23.16 -10.31
C TRP A 62 -9.52 23.59 -10.08
N MET A 63 -10.49 22.89 -10.64
CA MET A 63 -11.91 23.17 -10.43
C MET A 63 -12.31 22.94 -8.97
N ILE A 64 -11.84 21.88 -8.33
CA ILE A 64 -12.05 21.61 -6.90
C ILE A 64 -11.40 22.73 -6.06
N LEU A 65 -10.18 23.12 -6.36
CA LEU A 65 -9.49 24.21 -5.67
C LEU A 65 -10.27 25.54 -5.78
N LEU A 66 -10.70 25.93 -6.98
CA LEU A 66 -11.46 27.15 -7.23
C LEU A 66 -12.85 27.10 -6.59
N GLY A 67 -13.54 25.95 -6.68
CA GLY A 67 -14.86 25.75 -6.06
C GLY A 67 -14.79 25.83 -4.53
N THR A 68 -13.75 25.23 -3.92
CA THR A 68 -13.54 25.33 -2.47
C THR A 68 -13.16 26.74 -2.05
N ALA A 69 -12.30 27.45 -2.82
CA ALA A 69 -11.95 28.84 -2.55
C ALA A 69 -13.18 29.76 -2.66
N ALA A 70 -14.00 29.62 -3.70
CA ALA A 70 -15.24 30.37 -3.86
C ALA A 70 -16.22 30.12 -2.70
N ALA A 71 -16.39 28.85 -2.28
CA ALA A 71 -17.23 28.50 -1.15
C ALA A 71 -16.72 29.08 0.18
N LEU A 72 -15.41 29.14 0.39
CA LEU A 72 -14.82 29.81 1.55
C LEU A 72 -15.06 31.32 1.54
N VAL A 73 -14.94 31.98 0.40
CA VAL A 73 -15.23 33.41 0.25
C VAL A 73 -16.70 33.67 0.55
N LEU A 74 -17.61 32.90 -0.01
CA LEU A 74 -19.06 33.01 0.27
C LEU A 74 -19.38 32.77 1.74
N TRP A 75 -18.76 31.78 2.35
CA TRP A 75 -18.91 31.50 3.78
C TRP A 75 -18.39 32.66 4.65
N TRP A 76 -17.24 33.26 4.29
CA TRP A 76 -16.66 34.41 4.97
C TRP A 76 -17.53 35.67 4.85
N VAL A 77 -18.08 35.92 3.64
CA VAL A 77 -19.03 37.03 3.39
C VAL A 77 -20.33 36.83 4.17
N ALA A 78 -20.91 35.61 4.14
CA ALA A 78 -22.11 35.27 4.88
C ALA A 78 -21.91 35.36 6.41
N GLY A 79 -20.72 35.06 6.90
CA GLY A 79 -20.37 35.20 8.32
C GLY A 79 -20.29 36.64 8.82
N ARG A 80 -20.14 37.62 7.92
CA ARG A 80 -20.17 39.08 8.24
C ARG A 80 -21.58 39.63 8.39
N THR A 81 -22.59 39.00 7.75
CA THR A 81 -24.00 39.35 7.93
C THR A 81 -24.55 38.57 9.12
N ARG A 82 -25.09 39.28 10.12
CA ARG A 82 -25.56 38.74 11.43
C ARG A 82 -26.60 37.58 11.35
N ALA A 83 -26.75 36.90 10.21
CA ALA A 83 -27.63 35.75 9.99
C ALA A 83 -27.00 34.42 10.40
N GLN A 84 -26.19 34.38 11.47
CA GLN A 84 -25.39 33.19 11.91
C GLN A 84 -26.21 31.97 12.37
N GLY A 85 -27.55 32.04 12.41
CA GLY A 85 -28.37 30.96 12.94
C GLY A 85 -29.10 30.08 11.92
N ARG A 86 -29.20 30.46 10.64
CA ARG A 86 -30.13 29.80 9.70
C ARG A 86 -29.63 29.58 8.26
N CYS A 87 -28.35 29.69 7.98
CA CYS A 87 -27.87 29.48 6.61
C CYS A 87 -27.63 27.98 6.32
N PHE A 88 -28.72 27.27 5.97
CA PHE A 88 -28.68 25.96 5.32
C PHE A 88 -28.20 26.04 3.85
N LEU A 89 -28.10 27.24 3.28
CA LEU A 89 -27.69 27.47 1.90
C LEU A 89 -26.32 26.83 1.52
N PRO A 90 -25.27 26.80 2.39
CA PRO A 90 -24.04 26.11 2.04
C PRO A 90 -24.15 24.57 1.98
N PHE A 91 -25.25 24.01 2.51
CA PHE A 91 -25.50 22.57 2.47
C PHE A 91 -26.35 22.13 1.27
N LEU A 92 -27.02 23.07 0.60
CA LEU A 92 -27.83 22.77 -0.58
C LEU A 92 -27.02 22.08 -1.70
N PRO A 93 -25.79 22.51 -2.00
CA PRO A 93 -24.92 21.83 -2.97
C PRO A 93 -24.49 20.44 -2.52
N ALA A 94 -24.26 20.22 -1.22
CA ALA A 94 -23.96 18.91 -0.66
C ALA A 94 -25.16 17.97 -0.70
N LEU A 95 -26.39 18.52 -0.70
CA LEU A 95 -27.64 17.78 -0.91
C LEU A 95 -27.92 17.52 -2.40
N LEU A 96 -27.43 18.39 -3.30
CA LEU A 96 -27.59 18.22 -4.74
C LEU A 96 -26.49 17.31 -5.35
N ALA A 97 -25.33 17.23 -4.72
CA ALA A 97 -24.29 16.25 -5.10
C ALA A 97 -24.83 14.81 -5.16
N PRO A 98 -25.66 14.32 -4.21
CA PRO A 98 -26.31 13.02 -4.32
C PRO A 98 -27.26 12.89 -5.52
N VAL A 99 -27.84 13.98 -6.04
CA VAL A 99 -28.78 13.93 -7.19
C VAL A 99 -28.03 13.74 -8.51
N THR A 100 -26.90 14.39 -8.69
CA THR A 100 -25.99 14.09 -9.79
C THR A 100 -25.38 12.70 -9.66
N LEU A 101 -25.15 12.28 -8.44
CA LEU A 101 -24.66 10.96 -8.08
C LEU A 101 -25.73 9.87 -8.16
N ALA A 102 -27.02 10.17 -7.92
CA ALA A 102 -28.13 9.23 -8.08
C ALA A 102 -28.22 8.71 -9.53
N ARG A 103 -27.78 9.48 -10.52
CA ARG A 103 -27.64 9.02 -11.91
C ARG A 103 -26.71 7.82 -12.00
N TYR A 104 -25.69 7.76 -11.15
CA TYR A 104 -24.67 6.71 -11.12
C TYR A 104 -24.95 5.65 -10.04
N VAL A 105 -25.57 6.02 -8.93
CA VAL A 105 -25.99 5.10 -7.85
C VAL A 105 -27.16 4.21 -8.27
N LEU A 106 -28.03 4.71 -9.18
CA LEU A 106 -29.17 3.96 -9.72
C LEU A 106 -28.80 3.17 -11.00
N HIS A 107 -27.56 3.25 -11.49
CA HIS A 107 -27.11 2.33 -12.52
C HIS A 107 -26.96 0.94 -11.90
N PRO A 108 -27.97 0.06 -12.06
CA PRO A 108 -28.06 -1.13 -11.24
C PRO A 108 -26.93 -2.09 -11.58
N PHE A 109 -26.11 -2.39 -10.59
CA PHE A 109 -25.34 -3.62 -10.49
C PHE A 109 -24.26 -3.92 -11.53
N GLY A 110 -23.80 -2.94 -12.30
CA GLY A 110 -22.61 -3.08 -13.14
C GLY A 110 -21.31 -2.66 -12.41
N VAL A 111 -21.28 -2.69 -11.08
CA VAL A 111 -20.05 -2.44 -10.30
C VAL A 111 -19.12 -3.65 -10.48
N GLN A 112 -18.40 -3.66 -11.57
CA GLN A 112 -17.20 -4.47 -11.69
C GLN A 112 -16.12 -3.77 -10.86
N SER A 113 -15.65 -4.46 -9.85
CA SER A 113 -14.36 -4.42 -9.14
C SER A 113 -13.42 -3.20 -9.31
N GLY A 114 -13.92 -2.02 -9.51
CA GLY A 114 -13.12 -0.81 -9.39
C GLY A 114 -13.27 -0.24 -7.98
N SER A 115 -12.18 0.09 -7.33
CA SER A 115 -12.10 0.79 -6.06
C SER A 115 -12.70 2.20 -6.19
N SER A 116 -14.02 2.31 -6.39
CA SER A 116 -14.66 3.61 -6.45
C SER A 116 -14.80 4.19 -5.04
N VAL A 117 -14.59 5.48 -4.89
CA VAL A 117 -14.84 6.25 -3.65
C VAL A 117 -16.24 5.95 -3.08
N TRP A 118 -17.19 5.58 -3.93
CA TRP A 118 -18.57 5.20 -3.58
C TRP A 118 -18.67 3.86 -2.88
N THR A 119 -17.87 2.88 -3.28
CA THR A 119 -17.79 1.60 -2.56
C THR A 119 -17.30 1.86 -1.13
N TYR A 120 -16.30 2.71 -0.96
CA TYR A 120 -15.84 3.12 0.37
C TYR A 120 -16.94 3.85 1.15
N ALA A 121 -17.68 4.76 0.53
CA ALA A 121 -18.77 5.48 1.18
C ALA A 121 -19.91 4.53 1.61
N LEU A 122 -20.30 3.58 0.75
CA LEU A 122 -21.31 2.57 1.06
C LEU A 122 -20.86 1.65 2.20
N LEU A 123 -19.61 1.21 2.16
CA LEU A 123 -19.01 0.40 3.23
C LEU A 123 -18.97 1.18 4.56
N ALA A 124 -18.67 2.49 4.53
CA ALA A 124 -18.68 3.34 5.70
C ALA A 124 -20.09 3.47 6.31
N LEU A 125 -21.12 3.65 5.47
CA LEU A 125 -22.52 3.68 5.93
C LEU A 125 -22.92 2.35 6.57
N THR A 126 -22.58 1.22 5.95
CA THR A 126 -22.86 -0.11 6.50
C THR A 126 -22.14 -0.32 7.84
N ALA A 127 -20.90 0.11 7.96
CA ALA A 127 -20.11 0.03 9.19
C ALA A 127 -20.65 0.94 10.31
N ALA A 128 -21.40 1.98 9.96
CA ALA A 128 -22.04 2.83 10.96
C ALA A 128 -23.11 2.09 11.78
N VAL A 129 -23.77 1.08 11.20
CA VAL A 129 -24.85 0.34 11.90
C VAL A 129 -24.37 -0.32 13.20
N PRO A 130 -23.29 -1.13 13.23
CA PRO A 130 -22.78 -1.70 14.48
C PRO A 130 -22.34 -0.63 15.49
N ALA A 131 -21.79 0.51 15.01
CA ALA A 131 -21.40 1.63 15.86
C ALA A 131 -22.63 2.29 16.51
N LEU A 132 -23.70 2.49 15.75
CA LEU A 132 -24.98 3.04 16.25
C LEU A 132 -25.59 2.12 17.31
N VAL A 133 -25.64 0.81 17.05
CA VAL A 133 -26.12 -0.20 18.01
C VAL A 133 -25.27 -0.20 19.29
N SER A 134 -23.94 -0.17 19.15
CA SER A 134 -23.01 -0.10 20.27
C SER A 134 -23.21 1.18 21.10
N ALA A 135 -23.42 2.32 20.44
CA ALA A 135 -23.68 3.59 21.09
C ALA A 135 -25.00 3.58 21.88
N GLU A 136 -26.05 2.98 21.32
CA GLU A 136 -27.37 2.87 21.96
C GLU A 136 -27.33 1.95 23.17
N ILE A 137 -26.69 0.77 23.05
CA ILE A 137 -26.50 -0.16 24.18
C ILE A 137 -25.71 0.51 25.30
N GLY A 138 -24.63 1.24 24.96
CA GLY A 138 -23.82 1.97 25.94
C GLY A 138 -24.58 3.12 26.60
N ALA A 139 -25.52 3.78 25.88
CA ALA A 139 -26.37 4.82 26.44
C ALA A 139 -27.41 4.27 27.42
N ARG A 140 -28.04 3.15 27.09
CA ARG A 140 -29.04 2.46 27.99
C ARG A 140 -28.39 1.95 29.27
N ARG A 141 -27.15 1.43 29.22
CA ARG A 141 -26.38 0.96 30.39
C ARG A 141 -25.91 2.10 31.31
N ALA A 142 -25.74 3.30 30.77
CA ALA A 142 -25.29 4.45 31.56
C ALA A 142 -26.39 5.09 32.45
N GLY A 143 -27.64 4.74 32.27
CA GLY A 143 -28.78 5.35 32.96
C GLY A 143 -29.00 6.82 32.53
N PRO A 144 -30.13 7.43 32.87
CA PRO A 144 -30.30 8.87 32.73
C PRO A 144 -29.26 9.58 33.60
N PRO A 145 -28.69 10.72 33.13
CA PRO A 145 -27.78 11.50 33.97
C PRO A 145 -28.53 11.83 35.26
N ALA A 146 -27.96 11.42 36.39
CA ALA A 146 -28.51 11.80 37.71
C ALA A 146 -28.72 13.30 37.65
N ALA A 147 -29.97 13.73 37.69
CA ALA A 147 -30.29 15.12 37.78
C ALA A 147 -29.52 15.67 38.97
N ALA A 148 -28.68 16.66 38.70
CA ALA A 148 -28.01 17.38 39.76
C ALA A 148 -29.10 18.01 40.66
N SER A 149 -29.62 17.22 41.60
CA SER A 149 -30.45 17.72 42.66
C SER A 149 -29.65 18.75 43.37
N SER A 150 -30.06 20.01 43.18
CA SER A 150 -29.61 21.12 43.96
C SER A 150 -29.95 20.81 45.46
N TRP A 151 -28.96 20.32 46.18
CA TRP A 151 -29.04 20.29 47.64
C TRP A 151 -28.94 21.73 48.16
N ARG A 152 -30.03 22.47 48.05
CA ARG A 152 -30.24 23.60 48.98
C ARG A 152 -30.65 22.98 50.31
N GLY A 153 -29.86 23.25 51.30
CA GLY A 153 -30.07 22.77 52.67
C GLY A 153 -31.46 22.99 53.15
N ARG A 154 -32.13 21.93 53.55
CA ARG A 154 -33.19 21.92 54.54
C ARG A 154 -32.58 21.24 55.80
N SER A 155 -32.42 22.00 56.84
CA SER A 155 -32.23 21.50 58.19
C SER A 155 -33.42 20.62 58.56
N VAL A 156 -33.18 19.34 58.83
CA VAL A 156 -34.15 18.44 59.49
C VAL A 156 -33.62 18.17 60.88
N PRO A 157 -34.34 18.47 61.92
CA PRO A 157 -33.99 18.08 63.27
C PRO A 157 -34.44 16.63 63.49
N GLY A 158 -33.57 15.75 63.85
CA GLY A 158 -33.89 14.37 64.21
C GLY A 158 -32.74 13.45 64.08
N GLY A 159 -32.08 13.16 65.20
CA GLY A 159 -30.89 12.34 65.27
C GLY A 159 -31.14 10.88 64.88
N HIS A 160 -30.47 10.41 63.83
CA HIS A 160 -30.05 9.03 63.70
C HIS A 160 -28.61 9.02 63.25
N SER A 161 -27.79 8.31 63.99
CA SER A 161 -26.35 8.14 63.76
C SER A 161 -26.08 7.60 62.39
N VAL A 162 -25.54 8.43 61.50
CA VAL A 162 -24.88 7.97 60.28
C VAL A 162 -23.65 7.18 60.74
N ARG A 163 -23.70 5.84 60.59
CA ARG A 163 -22.51 5.02 60.72
C ARG A 163 -21.44 5.55 59.73
N ALA A 164 -20.40 6.10 60.25
CA ALA A 164 -19.21 6.44 59.50
C ALA A 164 -18.73 5.14 58.79
N ILE A 165 -18.72 5.12 57.48
CA ILE A 165 -18.10 4.05 56.69
C ILE A 165 -16.65 4.01 57.15
N SER A 166 -16.23 2.90 57.75
CA SER A 166 -14.90 2.77 58.31
C SER A 166 -13.84 2.94 57.20
N ASN A 167 -12.71 3.54 57.56
CA ASN A 167 -11.59 3.71 56.62
C ASN A 167 -11.11 2.37 55.99
N ASP A 168 -11.45 1.25 56.61
CA ASP A 168 -11.13 -0.08 56.10
C ASP A 168 -12.08 -0.53 54.97
N ASP A 169 -13.41 -0.19 55.04
CA ASP A 169 -14.36 -0.50 53.97
C ASP A 169 -14.04 0.32 52.70
N SER A 170 -13.61 1.58 52.88
CA SER A 170 -13.19 2.41 51.75
C SER A 170 -11.89 1.90 51.09
N ARG A 171 -10.95 1.39 51.93
CA ARG A 171 -9.71 0.74 51.44
C ARG A 171 -9.99 -0.59 50.73
N GLY A 172 -10.94 -1.39 51.24
CA GLY A 172 -11.41 -2.65 50.60
C GLY A 172 -12.05 -2.41 49.26
N LEU A 173 -12.96 -1.43 49.15
CA LEU A 173 -13.58 -1.05 47.86
C LEU A 173 -12.58 -0.49 46.87
N LEU A 174 -11.60 0.30 47.30
CA LEU A 174 -10.53 0.81 46.44
C LEU A 174 -9.56 -0.30 46.02
N ARG A 175 -9.28 -1.30 46.86
CA ARG A 175 -8.49 -2.50 46.49
C ARG A 175 -9.26 -3.37 45.49
N SER A 176 -10.54 -3.66 45.72
CA SER A 176 -11.39 -4.42 44.78
C SER A 176 -11.48 -3.72 43.41
N ALA A 177 -11.80 -2.41 43.37
CA ALA A 177 -11.83 -1.63 42.14
C ALA A 177 -10.45 -1.54 41.43
N ARG A 178 -9.35 -1.63 42.17
CA ARG A 178 -7.99 -1.68 41.61
C ARG A 178 -7.66 -3.06 41.05
N ASN A 179 -8.10 -4.14 41.71
CA ASN A 179 -7.96 -5.53 41.26
C ASN A 179 -8.81 -5.78 40.00
N ASP A 180 -10.09 -5.40 39.98
CA ASP A 180 -10.97 -5.52 38.81
C ASP A 180 -10.41 -4.78 37.59
N ARG A 181 -9.81 -3.59 37.79
CA ARG A 181 -9.13 -2.86 36.74
C ARG A 181 -7.85 -3.54 36.26
N SER A 182 -7.11 -4.22 37.15
CA SER A 182 -5.90 -4.96 36.79
C SER A 182 -6.22 -6.24 36.04
N GLU A 183 -7.26 -6.95 36.42
CA GLU A 183 -7.74 -8.17 35.75
C GLU A 183 -8.32 -7.87 34.37
N GLY A 184 -9.14 -6.85 34.24
CA GLY A 184 -9.65 -6.38 32.95
C GLY A 184 -8.55 -5.95 31.98
N ARG A 185 -7.43 -5.38 32.49
CA ARG A 185 -6.25 -5.04 31.69
C ARG A 185 -5.49 -6.27 31.19
N ARG A 186 -5.30 -7.27 32.07
CA ARG A 186 -4.64 -8.53 31.71
C ARG A 186 -5.45 -9.29 30.67
N GLY A 187 -6.76 -9.42 30.88
CA GLY A 187 -7.68 -10.07 29.93
C GLY A 187 -7.66 -9.42 28.53
N SER A 188 -7.73 -8.09 28.47
CA SER A 188 -7.64 -7.35 27.20
C SER A 188 -6.31 -7.56 26.46
N LEU A 189 -5.19 -7.56 27.19
CA LEU A 189 -3.88 -7.79 26.59
C LEU A 189 -3.75 -9.23 26.08
N LEU A 190 -4.29 -10.20 26.79
CA LEU A 190 -4.32 -11.61 26.35
C LEU A 190 -5.13 -11.78 25.05
N VAL A 191 -6.28 -11.09 24.91
CA VAL A 191 -7.05 -11.09 23.68
C VAL A 191 -6.26 -10.49 22.52
N VAL A 192 -5.55 -9.38 22.73
CA VAL A 192 -4.69 -8.79 21.69
C VAL A 192 -3.54 -9.72 21.33
N ALA A 193 -2.90 -10.34 22.31
CA ALA A 193 -1.83 -11.31 22.07
C ALA A 193 -2.34 -12.54 21.30
N ALA A 194 -3.50 -13.08 21.68
CA ALA A 194 -4.14 -14.19 20.94
C ALA A 194 -4.47 -13.82 19.49
N ALA A 195 -4.99 -12.61 19.25
CA ALA A 195 -5.25 -12.12 17.89
C ALA A 195 -3.95 -11.94 17.09
N ALA A 196 -2.87 -11.45 17.73
CA ALA A 196 -1.55 -11.34 17.10
C ALA A 196 -0.97 -12.72 16.74
N VAL A 197 -1.14 -13.72 17.62
CA VAL A 197 -0.74 -15.12 17.34
C VAL A 197 -1.57 -15.69 16.20
N ALA A 198 -2.89 -15.45 16.17
CA ALA A 198 -3.74 -15.88 15.05
C ALA A 198 -3.29 -15.25 13.72
N TYR A 199 -2.97 -13.97 13.70
CA TYR A 199 -2.38 -13.31 12.53
C TYR A 199 -1.07 -13.97 12.12
N LEU A 200 -0.14 -14.20 13.07
CA LEU A 200 1.14 -14.86 12.82
C LEU A 200 0.94 -16.25 12.19
N LEU A 201 0.02 -17.05 12.73
CA LEU A 201 -0.26 -18.38 12.20
C LEU A 201 -0.86 -18.33 10.80
N VAL A 202 -1.85 -17.46 10.55
CA VAL A 202 -2.53 -17.37 9.25
C VAL A 202 -1.59 -16.77 8.20
N PHE A 203 -1.06 -15.58 8.43
CA PHE A 203 -0.25 -14.89 7.43
C PHE A 203 1.18 -15.45 7.33
N GLY A 204 1.72 -16.01 8.41
CA GLY A 204 3.00 -16.71 8.39
C GLY A 204 2.95 -17.99 7.55
N SER A 205 1.92 -18.84 7.76
CA SER A 205 1.72 -20.02 6.91
C SER A 205 1.49 -19.66 5.44
N LEU A 206 0.75 -18.57 5.16
CA LEU A 206 0.53 -18.11 3.79
C LEU A 206 1.81 -17.58 3.13
N SER A 207 2.63 -16.80 3.86
CA SER A 207 3.91 -16.32 3.34
C SER A 207 4.89 -17.47 3.05
N ILE A 208 4.92 -18.47 3.93
CA ILE A 208 5.72 -19.69 3.74
C ILE A 208 5.19 -20.50 2.55
N ALA A 209 3.87 -20.73 2.48
CA ALA A 209 3.26 -21.47 1.36
C ALA A 209 3.50 -20.77 0.01
N ARG A 210 3.51 -19.42 -0.01
CA ARG A 210 3.86 -18.65 -1.20
C ARG A 210 5.31 -18.90 -1.63
N TYR A 211 6.25 -18.97 -0.68
CA TYR A 211 7.63 -19.35 -0.94
C TYR A 211 7.70 -20.79 -1.47
N ASP A 212 7.07 -21.74 -0.79
CA ASP A 212 7.08 -23.16 -1.15
C ASP A 212 6.46 -23.43 -2.54
N SER A 213 5.57 -22.55 -3.01
CA SER A 213 4.96 -22.60 -4.35
C SER A 213 5.73 -21.80 -5.41
N TYR A 214 7.00 -21.49 -5.20
CA TYR A 214 7.87 -20.74 -6.13
C TYR A 214 7.28 -19.39 -6.57
N ARG A 215 6.69 -18.63 -5.63
CA ARG A 215 6.09 -17.31 -5.90
C ARG A 215 6.78 -16.18 -5.14
N ALA A 216 7.89 -16.47 -4.47
CA ALA A 216 8.74 -15.46 -3.83
C ALA A 216 9.79 -14.95 -4.82
N HIS A 217 10.19 -13.68 -4.69
CA HIS A 217 11.04 -13.03 -5.68
C HIS A 217 12.51 -13.06 -5.31
N GLY A 218 13.38 -13.37 -6.29
CA GLY A 218 14.83 -13.33 -6.15
C GLY A 218 15.36 -11.94 -5.80
N LEU A 219 14.79 -10.90 -6.42
CA LEU A 219 15.17 -9.49 -6.16
C LEU A 219 14.96 -9.07 -4.71
N ASP A 220 13.92 -9.58 -4.07
CA ASP A 220 13.57 -9.24 -2.69
C ASP A 220 14.05 -10.34 -1.74
N LEU A 221 13.31 -11.44 -1.60
CA LEU A 221 13.64 -12.48 -0.63
C LEU A 221 15.01 -13.13 -0.90
N GLY A 222 15.29 -13.52 -2.14
CA GLY A 222 16.51 -14.26 -2.46
C GLY A 222 17.78 -13.48 -2.18
N THR A 223 17.85 -12.21 -2.57
CA THR A 223 19.03 -11.37 -2.31
C THR A 223 19.17 -10.98 -0.85
N MET A 224 18.07 -10.89 -0.12
CA MET A 224 18.09 -10.61 1.32
C MET A 224 18.54 -11.83 2.11
N ASP A 225 18.06 -13.02 1.72
CA ASP A 225 18.52 -14.28 2.29
C ASP A 225 20.02 -14.51 2.03
N GLN A 226 20.49 -14.30 0.79
CA GLN A 226 21.90 -14.40 0.45
C GLN A 226 22.78 -13.47 1.30
N ALA A 227 22.36 -12.20 1.48
CA ALA A 227 23.09 -11.24 2.29
C ALA A 227 23.16 -11.66 3.77
N ALA A 228 22.05 -12.17 4.33
CA ALA A 228 22.00 -12.68 5.70
C ALA A 228 22.87 -13.92 5.88
N TRP A 229 22.78 -14.88 4.96
CA TRP A 229 23.59 -16.11 4.95
C TRP A 229 25.08 -15.79 4.80
N ASN A 230 25.47 -14.91 3.87
CA ASN A 230 26.84 -14.47 3.69
C ASN A 230 27.39 -13.77 4.93
N THR A 231 26.58 -12.98 5.64
CA THR A 231 26.97 -12.29 6.87
C THR A 231 27.34 -13.31 7.97
N LEU A 232 26.59 -14.41 8.12
CA LEU A 232 26.91 -15.49 9.05
C LEU A 232 28.27 -16.14 8.68
N HIS A 233 28.63 -16.16 7.40
CA HIS A 233 29.90 -16.73 6.88
C HIS A 233 31.03 -15.70 6.80
N GLY A 234 30.94 -14.56 7.50
CA GLY A 234 31.97 -13.53 7.59
C GLY A 234 32.01 -12.55 6.41
N ARG A 235 31.09 -12.64 5.47
CA ARG A 235 30.94 -11.74 4.32
C ARG A 235 29.79 -10.77 4.56
N ILE A 236 30.06 -9.71 5.31
CA ILE A 236 29.05 -8.80 5.86
C ILE A 236 28.20 -8.17 4.75
N LEU A 237 26.91 -8.52 4.70
CA LEU A 237 25.89 -8.00 3.78
C LEU A 237 26.28 -8.10 2.29
N GLU A 238 27.22 -8.99 1.96
CA GLU A 238 27.63 -9.28 0.59
C GLU A 238 26.59 -10.10 -0.14
N ARG A 239 26.37 -9.80 -1.41
CA ARG A 239 25.50 -10.55 -2.31
C ARG A 239 26.04 -10.54 -3.74
N THR A 240 25.55 -11.41 -4.59
CA THR A 240 25.76 -11.33 -6.03
C THR A 240 25.08 -10.08 -6.58
N PRO A 241 25.72 -9.31 -7.48
CA PRO A 241 25.18 -8.06 -7.99
C PRO A 241 23.83 -8.23 -8.66
N LEU A 242 22.91 -7.30 -8.35
CA LEU A 242 21.63 -7.20 -9.06
C LEU A 242 21.79 -6.48 -10.41
N TYR A 243 22.65 -5.48 -10.43
CA TYR A 243 22.97 -4.65 -11.60
C TYR A 243 24.49 -4.43 -11.58
N ARG A 244 25.17 -4.94 -12.58
CA ARG A 244 26.59 -4.73 -12.74
C ARG A 244 26.82 -3.58 -13.73
N ASP A 245 27.72 -2.69 -13.39
CA ASP A 245 28.35 -1.84 -14.39
C ASP A 245 29.43 -2.67 -15.11
N PRO A 246 29.29 -2.92 -16.42
CA PRO A 246 30.32 -3.67 -17.15
C PRO A 246 31.73 -3.06 -17.03
N ALA A 247 31.84 -1.76 -16.70
CA ALA A 247 33.09 -1.06 -16.57
C ALA A 247 33.85 -1.31 -15.26
N ASP A 248 33.18 -1.72 -14.17
CA ASP A 248 33.79 -1.84 -12.85
C ASP A 248 34.26 -3.25 -12.47
N GLY A 249 33.85 -4.27 -13.21
CA GLY A 249 34.36 -5.65 -13.05
C GLY A 249 34.02 -6.34 -11.73
N SER A 250 33.27 -5.70 -10.83
CA SER A 250 32.99 -6.25 -9.50
C SER A 250 32.11 -7.51 -9.54
N ARG A 251 32.56 -8.57 -8.85
CA ARG A 251 31.89 -9.87 -8.78
C ARG A 251 30.78 -9.88 -7.70
N TYR A 252 30.93 -9.06 -6.70
CA TYR A 252 30.01 -8.96 -5.57
C TYR A 252 29.64 -7.51 -5.31
N GLU A 253 28.48 -7.29 -4.74
CA GLU A 253 28.04 -6.01 -4.22
C GLU A 253 27.65 -6.12 -2.75
N ASN A 254 27.66 -5.01 -2.06
CA ASN A 254 27.19 -4.92 -0.69
C ASN A 254 25.81 -4.28 -0.66
N ARG A 255 24.91 -4.84 0.15
CA ARG A 255 23.55 -4.37 0.26
C ARG A 255 23.42 -2.91 0.73
N LEU A 256 24.44 -2.38 1.43
CA LEU A 256 24.49 -0.98 1.84
C LEU A 256 24.61 0.01 0.66
N LEU A 257 25.05 -0.46 -0.54
CA LEU A 257 25.09 0.37 -1.77
C LEU A 257 23.73 0.91 -2.18
N ASP A 258 22.66 0.21 -1.85
CA ASP A 258 21.29 0.61 -2.23
C ASP A 258 20.78 1.86 -1.50
N ALA A 259 21.63 2.56 -0.73
CA ALA A 259 21.26 3.70 0.11
C ALA A 259 20.07 3.38 1.03
N LYS A 260 20.11 2.24 1.68
CA LYS A 260 19.02 1.76 2.56
C LYS A 260 19.43 1.66 4.02
N LEU A 261 20.72 1.57 4.31
CA LEU A 261 21.34 1.45 5.66
C LEU A 261 20.56 0.48 6.56
N GLU A 262 20.40 -0.76 6.09
CA GLU A 262 19.59 -1.81 6.73
C GLU A 262 20.42 -2.59 7.77
N LEU A 263 20.90 -1.93 8.82
CA LEU A 263 21.80 -2.54 9.84
C LEU A 263 21.10 -3.62 10.67
N ILE A 264 19.77 -3.71 10.64
CA ILE A 264 19.00 -4.75 11.31
C ILE A 264 19.36 -6.16 10.81
N PHE A 265 19.93 -6.29 9.63
CA PHE A 265 20.41 -7.58 9.12
C PHE A 265 21.54 -8.17 9.96
N LEU A 266 22.36 -7.34 10.63
CA LEU A 266 23.47 -7.86 11.47
C LEU A 266 22.94 -8.76 12.59
N PRO A 267 22.01 -8.34 13.48
CA PRO A 267 21.41 -9.24 14.44
C PRO A 267 20.51 -10.31 13.81
N LEU A 268 19.81 -10.03 12.69
CA LEU A 268 18.99 -11.06 12.02
C LEU A 268 19.84 -12.22 11.49
N SER A 269 21.02 -11.92 10.93
CA SER A 269 21.93 -12.95 10.41
C SER A 269 22.38 -13.94 11.49
N THR A 270 22.43 -13.54 12.78
CA THR A 270 22.76 -14.47 13.85
C THR A 270 21.68 -15.55 14.05
N LEU A 271 20.43 -15.29 13.67
CA LEU A 271 19.34 -16.26 13.76
C LEU A 271 19.53 -17.41 12.75
N TYR A 272 20.27 -17.16 11.65
CA TYR A 272 20.60 -18.18 10.68
C TYR A 272 21.48 -19.31 11.26
N ALA A 273 22.17 -19.05 12.36
CA ALA A 273 22.88 -20.10 13.10
C ALA A 273 21.93 -21.16 13.69
N VAL A 274 20.65 -20.79 13.93
CA VAL A 274 19.61 -21.67 14.48
C VAL A 274 18.74 -22.26 13.38
N TRP A 275 18.35 -21.43 12.42
CA TRP A 275 17.49 -21.82 11.29
C TRP A 275 17.95 -21.11 10.01
N SER A 276 18.83 -21.77 9.26
CA SER A 276 19.35 -21.27 7.98
C SER A 276 18.36 -21.61 6.86
N ASP A 277 17.37 -20.77 6.68
CA ASP A 277 16.29 -20.95 5.68
C ASP A 277 15.66 -19.58 5.37
N PRO A 278 15.34 -19.26 4.09
CA PRO A 278 14.65 -18.01 3.73
C PRO A 278 13.32 -17.80 4.44
N ARG A 279 12.63 -18.89 4.85
CA ARG A 279 11.36 -18.84 5.62
C ARG A 279 11.53 -18.13 6.96
N LEU A 280 12.75 -18.11 7.52
CA LEU A 280 13.05 -17.36 8.76
C LEU A 280 12.75 -15.86 8.60
N LEU A 281 13.15 -15.25 7.49
CA LEU A 281 12.90 -13.83 7.23
C LEU A 281 11.40 -13.54 7.13
N LEU A 282 10.64 -14.38 6.43
CA LEU A 282 9.18 -14.27 6.29
C LEU A 282 8.48 -14.40 7.64
N PHE A 283 8.94 -15.35 8.48
CA PHE A 283 8.41 -15.53 9.83
C PHE A 283 8.68 -14.30 10.71
N VAL A 284 9.92 -13.77 10.69
CA VAL A 284 10.31 -12.58 11.46
C VAL A 284 9.50 -11.36 11.06
N GLN A 285 9.29 -11.16 9.75
CA GLN A 285 8.43 -10.09 9.26
C GLN A 285 7.01 -10.20 9.78
N THR A 286 6.39 -11.37 9.61
CA THR A 286 5.00 -11.59 10.06
C THR A 286 4.88 -11.42 11.58
N ALA A 287 5.86 -11.92 12.35
CA ALA A 287 5.90 -11.76 13.80
C ALA A 287 6.01 -10.26 14.20
N ALA A 288 6.84 -9.50 13.52
CA ALA A 288 6.96 -8.06 13.76
C ALA A 288 5.64 -7.32 13.47
N LEU A 289 5.00 -7.59 12.34
CA LEU A 289 3.71 -6.99 11.98
C LEU A 289 2.62 -7.33 13.00
N ALA A 290 2.52 -8.58 13.40
CA ALA A 290 1.60 -9.04 14.45
C ALA A 290 1.88 -8.35 15.79
N ALA A 291 3.16 -8.27 16.19
CA ALA A 291 3.59 -7.63 17.44
C ALA A 291 3.24 -6.13 17.50
N GLY A 292 3.08 -5.46 16.34
CA GLY A 292 2.63 -4.07 16.25
C GLY A 292 1.29 -3.79 16.94
N ALA A 293 0.42 -4.79 17.04
CA ALA A 293 -0.86 -4.71 17.75
C ALA A 293 -0.67 -4.38 19.26
N ILE A 294 0.41 -4.83 19.87
CA ILE A 294 0.67 -4.63 21.31
C ILE A 294 0.95 -3.17 21.64
N PRO A 295 1.97 -2.49 21.06
CA PRO A 295 2.20 -1.08 21.32
C PRO A 295 1.03 -0.21 20.87
N LEU A 296 0.28 -0.61 19.81
CA LEU A 296 -0.92 0.09 19.38
C LEU A 296 -2.03 0.01 20.42
N TYR A 297 -2.31 -1.18 20.96
CA TYR A 297 -3.24 -1.36 22.08
C TYR A 297 -2.86 -0.50 23.27
N LEU A 298 -1.58 -0.52 23.67
CA LEU A 298 -1.08 0.26 24.80
C LEU A 298 -1.24 1.78 24.56
N LEU A 299 -0.96 2.26 23.36
CA LEU A 299 -1.17 3.65 22.96
C LEU A 299 -2.65 4.02 23.01
N ALA A 300 -3.51 3.23 22.34
CA ALA A 300 -4.96 3.47 22.30
C ALA A 300 -5.55 3.51 23.72
N ARG A 301 -5.19 2.55 24.57
CA ARG A 301 -5.62 2.51 25.97
C ARG A 301 -5.24 3.80 26.70
N ASP A 302 -3.97 4.21 26.62
CA ASP A 302 -3.46 5.39 27.34
C ASP A 302 -4.13 6.68 26.81
N ARG A 303 -4.37 6.80 25.49
CA ARG A 303 -5.00 7.97 24.87
C ARG A 303 -6.50 8.06 25.13
N LEU A 304 -7.22 6.93 25.05
CA LEU A 304 -8.65 6.88 25.31
C LEU A 304 -8.97 7.03 26.80
N ALA A 305 -8.11 6.51 27.69
CA ALA A 305 -8.22 6.75 29.12
C ALA A 305 -8.08 8.26 29.44
N ALA A 306 -7.13 8.94 28.81
CA ALA A 306 -6.96 10.40 28.95
C ALA A 306 -8.15 11.19 28.34
N ALA A 307 -8.99 10.56 27.53
CA ALA A 307 -10.25 11.11 27.01
C ALA A 307 -11.49 10.75 27.87
N GLY A 308 -11.27 10.09 29.02
CA GLY A 308 -12.31 9.79 30.00
C GLY A 308 -12.93 8.38 29.85
N THR A 309 -12.29 7.48 29.12
CA THR A 309 -12.76 6.09 28.95
C THR A 309 -12.13 5.19 30.01
N ALA A 310 -12.94 4.63 30.89
CA ALA A 310 -12.47 3.74 31.95
C ALA A 310 -12.15 2.32 31.43
N SER A 311 -12.90 1.87 30.43
CA SER A 311 -12.78 0.52 29.86
C SER A 311 -11.62 0.40 28.85
N THR A 312 -11.01 -0.79 28.77
CA THR A 312 -9.91 -1.12 27.88
C THR A 312 -10.37 -1.74 26.55
N TRP A 313 -11.62 -2.20 26.45
CA TRP A 313 -12.14 -2.89 25.27
C TRP A 313 -12.09 -2.05 23.97
N PRO A 314 -12.28 -0.70 23.96
CA PRO A 314 -12.14 0.06 22.73
C PRO A 314 -10.73 0.00 22.16
N ALA A 315 -9.72 -0.03 23.04
CA ALA A 315 -8.31 -0.20 22.62
C ALA A 315 -8.05 -1.61 22.06
N THR A 316 -8.67 -2.65 22.66
CA THR A 316 -8.60 -4.03 22.15
C THR A 316 -9.20 -4.14 20.74
N VAL A 317 -10.36 -3.50 20.53
CA VAL A 317 -11.05 -3.45 19.22
C VAL A 317 -10.18 -2.77 18.16
N LEU A 318 -9.52 -1.64 18.49
CA LEU A 318 -8.64 -0.94 17.56
C LEU A 318 -7.38 -1.75 17.22
N ALA A 319 -6.82 -2.48 18.20
CA ALA A 319 -5.71 -3.39 17.96
C ALA A 319 -6.11 -4.58 17.06
N GLY A 320 -7.33 -5.10 17.22
CA GLY A 320 -7.90 -6.10 16.30
C GLY A 320 -8.12 -5.56 14.89
N ALA A 321 -8.63 -4.34 14.78
CA ALA A 321 -8.82 -3.67 13.49
C ALA A 321 -7.49 -3.44 12.75
N TYR A 322 -6.39 -3.14 13.45
CA TYR A 322 -5.05 -3.05 12.87
C TYR A 322 -4.61 -4.37 12.22
N LEU A 323 -4.89 -5.52 12.84
CA LEU A 323 -4.50 -6.83 12.32
C LEU A 323 -5.29 -7.25 11.07
N ILE A 324 -6.46 -6.68 10.85
CA ILE A 324 -7.26 -6.92 9.63
C ILE A 324 -7.13 -5.78 8.61
N TYR A 325 -6.16 -4.88 8.77
CA TYR A 325 -5.96 -3.72 7.91
C TYR A 325 -5.30 -4.12 6.59
N LEU A 326 -5.98 -3.88 5.47
CA LEU A 326 -5.55 -4.32 4.14
C LEU A 326 -4.12 -3.90 3.76
N PRO A 327 -3.66 -2.65 3.96
CA PRO A 327 -2.28 -2.29 3.65
C PRO A 327 -1.23 -3.06 4.47
N LEU A 328 -1.57 -3.50 5.70
CA LEU A 328 -0.70 -4.35 6.50
C LEU A 328 -0.53 -5.75 5.87
N HIS A 329 -1.61 -6.29 5.30
CA HIS A 329 -1.59 -7.57 4.60
C HIS A 329 -0.71 -7.51 3.34
N TYR A 330 -0.80 -6.44 2.57
CA TYR A 330 0.08 -6.24 1.41
C TYR A 330 1.55 -6.16 1.80
N VAL A 331 1.88 -5.43 2.88
CA VAL A 331 3.26 -5.38 3.40
C VAL A 331 3.74 -6.77 3.81
N ASN A 332 2.88 -7.60 4.43
CA ASN A 332 3.25 -8.96 4.84
C ASN A 332 3.50 -9.88 3.66
N MET A 333 2.69 -9.76 2.60
CA MET A 333 2.72 -10.65 1.43
C MET A 333 3.69 -10.18 0.32
N ALA A 334 4.38 -9.06 0.51
CA ALA A 334 5.34 -8.47 -0.44
C ALA A 334 6.76 -8.99 -0.25
N ASP A 335 6.97 -10.25 0.05
CA ASP A 335 8.23 -10.85 0.48
C ASP A 335 8.83 -10.19 1.74
N PHE A 336 10.07 -10.51 2.10
CA PHE A 336 10.68 -9.90 3.27
C PHE A 336 11.23 -8.50 2.96
N HIS A 337 10.89 -7.54 3.83
CA HIS A 337 11.42 -6.17 3.77
C HIS A 337 11.68 -5.60 5.18
N PRO A 338 12.89 -5.10 5.47
CA PRO A 338 13.21 -4.50 6.77
C PRO A 338 12.31 -3.34 7.17
N SER A 339 11.68 -2.65 6.19
CA SER A 339 10.70 -1.59 6.45
C SER A 339 9.49 -2.05 7.26
N ALA A 340 9.09 -3.32 7.15
CA ALA A 340 8.02 -3.90 7.95
C ALA A 340 8.38 -3.97 9.44
N LEU A 341 9.66 -4.23 9.76
CA LEU A 341 10.16 -4.35 11.13
C LEU A 341 10.14 -3.03 11.91
N MET A 342 10.06 -1.88 11.22
CA MET A 342 10.02 -0.58 11.89
C MET A 342 8.63 -0.21 12.45
N ILE A 343 7.56 -0.92 12.05
CA ILE A 343 6.19 -0.59 12.48
C ILE A 343 6.02 -0.66 14.02
N PRO A 344 6.35 -1.76 14.70
CA PRO A 344 6.22 -1.83 16.16
C PRO A 344 7.05 -0.77 16.91
N PRO A 345 8.35 -0.59 16.61
CA PRO A 345 9.16 0.40 17.32
C PRO A 345 8.70 1.86 17.06
N LEU A 346 8.19 2.20 15.88
CA LEU A 346 7.64 3.53 15.62
C LEU A 346 6.39 3.80 16.47
N ILE A 347 5.48 2.85 16.60
CA ILE A 347 4.31 2.97 17.49
C ILE A 347 4.74 3.10 18.95
N ALA A 348 5.71 2.26 19.39
CA ALA A 348 6.24 2.30 20.74
C ALA A 348 6.98 3.62 21.06
N ALA A 349 7.76 4.12 20.10
CA ALA A 349 8.41 5.43 20.20
C ALA A 349 7.39 6.56 20.39
N TRP A 350 6.36 6.59 19.53
CA TRP A 350 5.29 7.58 19.65
C TRP A 350 4.60 7.52 21.02
N ARG A 351 4.28 6.32 21.49
CA ARG A 351 3.71 6.13 22.82
C ARG A 351 4.64 6.66 23.92
N ALA A 352 5.93 6.32 23.87
CA ALA A 352 6.93 6.78 24.83
C ALA A 352 7.06 8.31 24.82
N MET A 353 7.07 8.95 23.67
CA MET A 353 7.02 10.40 23.48
C MET A 353 5.79 11.01 24.15
N ARG A 354 4.60 10.44 23.92
CA ARG A 354 3.35 10.92 24.54
C ARG A 354 3.34 10.78 26.06
N LEU A 355 4.06 9.80 26.60
CA LEU A 355 4.25 9.59 28.04
C LEU A 355 5.45 10.37 28.61
N ARG A 356 6.16 11.14 27.77
CA ARG A 356 7.40 11.86 28.10
C ARG A 356 8.53 10.98 28.62
N ARG A 357 8.56 9.71 28.21
CA ARG A 357 9.61 8.75 28.52
C ARG A 357 10.71 8.80 27.47
N TRP A 358 11.51 9.86 27.49
CA TRP A 358 12.42 10.19 26.41
C TRP A 358 13.50 9.14 26.15
N ALA A 359 14.04 8.50 27.18
CA ALA A 359 15.01 7.40 27.02
C ALA A 359 14.38 6.23 26.22
N GLN A 360 13.14 5.85 26.56
CA GLN A 360 12.42 4.80 25.83
C GLN A 360 12.09 5.26 24.39
N TYR A 361 11.75 6.53 24.21
CA TYR A 361 11.51 7.11 22.88
C TYR A 361 12.74 6.94 21.98
N TYR A 362 13.90 7.39 22.45
CA TYR A 362 15.13 7.29 21.65
C TYR A 362 15.57 5.84 21.42
N ALA A 363 15.38 4.95 22.39
CA ALA A 363 15.68 3.53 22.22
C ALA A 363 14.82 2.89 21.10
N TRP A 364 13.52 3.13 21.12
CA TRP A 364 12.61 2.62 20.07
C TRP A 364 12.87 3.29 18.72
N PHE A 365 13.15 4.58 18.71
CA PHE A 365 13.47 5.31 17.49
C PHE A 365 14.79 4.82 16.86
N ALA A 366 15.82 4.58 17.70
CA ALA A 366 17.07 3.99 17.25
C ALA A 366 16.85 2.59 16.64
N LEU A 367 16.01 1.74 17.26
CA LEU A 367 15.66 0.45 16.68
C LEU A 367 14.99 0.59 15.31
N ALA A 368 14.10 1.58 15.13
CA ALA A 368 13.50 1.86 13.82
C ALA A 368 14.54 2.32 12.78
N LEU A 369 15.51 3.17 13.17
CA LEU A 369 16.60 3.62 12.31
C LEU A 369 17.48 2.46 11.82
N LEU A 370 17.72 1.45 12.67
CA LEU A 370 18.48 0.25 12.29
C LEU A 370 17.75 -0.59 11.22
N CYS A 371 16.42 -0.52 11.15
CA CYS A 371 15.65 -1.30 10.17
C CYS A 371 15.91 -0.82 8.74
N ARG A 372 15.81 0.49 8.49
CA ARG A 372 16.01 1.07 7.16
C ARG A 372 16.11 2.61 7.24
N VAL A 373 16.82 3.21 6.30
CA VAL A 373 17.01 4.67 6.21
C VAL A 373 15.69 5.46 6.15
N ASP A 374 14.61 4.89 5.63
CA ASP A 374 13.27 5.52 5.58
C ASP A 374 12.76 5.94 6.98
N ALA A 375 13.21 5.26 8.04
CA ALA A 375 12.90 5.66 9.42
C ALA A 375 13.45 7.06 9.78
N ALA A 376 14.51 7.51 9.11
CA ALA A 376 15.02 8.86 9.27
C ALA A 376 14.08 9.89 8.61
N LEU A 377 13.50 9.59 7.45
CA LEU A 377 12.45 10.44 6.85
C LEU A 377 11.25 10.58 7.79
N VAL A 378 10.81 9.46 8.37
CA VAL A 378 9.79 9.48 9.44
C VAL A 378 10.24 10.33 10.62
N GLY A 379 11.51 10.22 11.03
CA GLY A 379 12.11 11.00 12.13
C GLY A 379 12.04 12.49 11.91
N LEU A 380 12.29 12.98 10.69
CA LEU A 380 12.10 14.40 10.33
C LEU A 380 10.66 14.85 10.60
N GLY A 381 9.69 14.07 10.17
CA GLY A 381 8.28 14.37 10.39
C GLY A 381 7.85 14.24 11.87
N VAL A 382 8.38 13.25 12.62
CA VAL A 382 8.14 13.11 14.08
C VAL A 382 8.72 14.32 14.81
N GLY A 383 9.94 14.73 14.47
CA GLY A 383 10.55 15.92 15.06
C GLY A 383 9.73 17.18 14.79
N ALA A 384 9.24 17.35 13.55
CA ALA A 384 8.34 18.45 13.20
C ALA A 384 7.03 18.38 14.01
N ALA A 385 6.42 17.19 14.16
CA ALA A 385 5.22 17.00 14.97
C ALA A 385 5.44 17.40 16.43
N ILE A 386 6.58 17.02 17.02
CA ILE A 386 6.96 17.44 18.41
C ILE A 386 7.14 18.95 18.50
N LEU A 387 7.83 19.58 17.53
CA LEU A 387 8.06 21.03 17.51
C LEU A 387 6.75 21.81 17.44
N VAL A 388 5.78 21.33 16.68
CA VAL A 388 4.48 21.99 16.46
C VAL A 388 3.52 21.72 17.62
N ALA A 389 3.38 20.46 18.05
CA ALA A 389 2.32 20.05 18.97
C ALA A 389 2.75 20.03 20.45
N GLU A 390 4.05 19.85 20.75
CA GLU A 390 4.54 19.58 22.09
C GLU A 390 5.50 20.71 22.57
N ARG A 391 4.95 21.92 22.85
CA ARG A 391 5.75 23.11 23.21
C ARG A 391 6.78 22.88 24.32
N GLY A 392 6.45 22.06 25.33
CA GLY A 392 7.35 21.75 26.45
C GLY A 392 8.42 20.69 26.12
N ALA A 393 8.47 20.20 24.88
CA ALA A 393 9.38 19.17 24.41
C ALA A 393 10.14 19.56 23.13
N ARG A 394 10.14 20.84 22.75
CA ARG A 394 10.75 21.31 21.50
C ARG A 394 12.21 20.91 21.34
N ARG A 395 12.98 20.90 22.43
CA ARG A 395 14.37 20.41 22.39
C ARG A 395 14.46 18.98 21.88
N HIS A 396 13.54 18.11 22.28
CA HIS A 396 13.51 16.72 21.81
C HIS A 396 13.07 16.65 20.35
N GLY A 397 12.16 17.53 19.90
CA GLY A 397 11.81 17.67 18.49
C GLY A 397 13.03 18.07 17.64
N ALA A 398 13.77 19.10 18.07
CA ALA A 398 15.00 19.53 17.40
C ALA A 398 16.06 18.42 17.38
N TRP A 399 16.30 17.73 18.50
CA TRP A 399 17.20 16.58 18.55
C TRP A 399 16.75 15.44 17.62
N THR A 400 15.46 15.14 17.53
CA THR A 400 14.95 14.11 16.61
C THR A 400 15.23 14.48 15.16
N VAL A 401 15.00 15.75 14.76
CA VAL A 401 15.35 16.24 13.41
C VAL A 401 16.85 16.15 13.18
N ALA A 402 17.67 16.56 14.16
CA ALA A 402 19.13 16.51 14.03
C ALA A 402 19.64 15.07 13.88
N VAL A 403 19.16 14.12 14.68
CA VAL A 403 19.54 12.70 14.60
C VAL A 403 19.09 12.10 13.26
N ALA A 404 17.86 12.37 12.82
CA ALA A 404 17.36 11.90 11.54
C ALA A 404 18.14 12.47 10.36
N GLY A 405 18.44 13.77 10.38
CA GLY A 405 19.26 14.43 9.37
C GLY A 405 20.70 13.89 9.35
N ALA A 406 21.30 13.68 10.53
CA ALA A 406 22.65 13.09 10.63
C ALA A 406 22.67 11.65 10.11
N TRP A 407 21.60 10.85 10.33
CA TRP A 407 21.47 9.49 9.82
C TRP A 407 21.42 9.45 8.29
N LEU A 408 20.62 10.35 7.67
CA LEU A 408 20.58 10.52 6.22
C LEU A 408 21.95 10.97 5.67
N ALA A 409 22.57 11.94 6.33
CA ALA A 409 23.91 12.41 5.93
C ALA A 409 24.96 11.30 6.03
N LEU A 410 24.90 10.47 7.08
CA LEU A 410 25.78 9.31 7.24
C LEU A 410 25.62 8.33 6.07
N ASP A 411 24.36 8.01 5.71
CA ASP A 411 24.10 7.08 4.62
C ASP A 411 24.64 7.63 3.27
N PHE A 412 24.18 8.81 2.87
CA PHE A 412 24.48 9.36 1.55
C PHE A 412 25.90 9.93 1.39
N ALA A 413 26.49 10.50 2.45
CA ALA A 413 27.79 11.16 2.37
C ALA A 413 28.96 10.29 2.82
N VAL A 414 28.71 9.20 3.57
CA VAL A 414 29.78 8.35 4.10
C VAL A 414 29.60 6.90 3.67
N VAL A 415 28.47 6.27 4.00
CA VAL A 415 28.29 4.82 3.81
C VAL A 415 28.26 4.45 2.32
N VAL A 416 27.39 5.08 1.55
CA VAL A 416 27.27 4.80 0.11
C VAL A 416 28.58 5.07 -0.65
N PRO A 417 29.28 6.22 -0.47
CA PRO A 417 30.58 6.42 -1.10
C PRO A 417 31.65 5.42 -0.68
N ALA A 418 31.74 5.07 0.62
CA ALA A 418 32.71 4.11 1.12
C ALA A 418 32.47 2.70 0.54
N VAL A 419 31.22 2.26 0.48
CA VAL A 419 30.87 0.95 -0.08
C VAL A 419 31.10 0.93 -1.60
N ARG A 420 30.82 2.04 -2.31
CA ARG A 420 31.17 2.18 -3.74
C ARG A 420 32.67 2.07 -4.00
N ALA A 421 33.47 2.67 -3.13
CA ALA A 421 34.93 2.56 -3.25
C ALA A 421 35.41 1.11 -3.05
N ALA A 422 34.71 0.31 -2.23
CA ALA A 422 35.11 -1.07 -1.93
C ALA A 422 34.56 -2.10 -2.93
N TYR A 423 33.37 -1.90 -3.46
CA TYR A 423 32.63 -2.87 -4.28
C TYR A 423 32.33 -2.38 -5.71
N GLY A 424 32.77 -1.19 -6.08
CA GLY A 424 32.50 -0.58 -7.37
C GLY A 424 31.17 0.19 -7.41
N SER A 425 30.83 0.73 -8.58
CA SER A 425 29.67 1.60 -8.75
C SER A 425 28.32 0.87 -8.70
N GLY A 426 28.32 -0.48 -8.75
CA GLY A 426 27.14 -1.35 -8.54
C GLY A 426 25.81 -0.72 -8.97
N ALA A 427 24.69 -1.31 -8.76
CA ALA A 427 23.38 -0.73 -9.03
C ALA A 427 23.13 0.70 -8.54
N GLY A 428 24.15 1.46 -8.30
CA GLY A 428 24.20 2.78 -7.66
C GLY A 428 23.23 3.80 -8.13
N ASP A 429 22.27 3.46 -8.95
CA ASP A 429 21.40 4.47 -9.50
C ASP A 429 19.91 4.17 -9.47
N LEU A 430 19.47 3.42 -8.42
CA LEU A 430 18.05 3.38 -8.10
C LEU A 430 17.47 4.77 -7.86
N VAL A 431 18.24 5.69 -7.25
CA VAL A 431 17.81 7.07 -7.02
C VAL A 431 17.72 7.81 -8.35
N SER A 432 18.73 7.72 -9.22
CA SER A 432 18.71 8.40 -10.52
C SER A 432 17.56 7.90 -11.38
N ARG A 433 17.37 6.59 -11.49
CA ARG A 433 16.28 6.01 -12.30
C ARG A 433 14.88 6.31 -11.76
N ARG A 434 14.69 6.34 -10.44
CA ARG A 434 13.37 6.56 -9.82
C ARG A 434 12.97 8.03 -9.76
N PHE A 435 13.92 8.94 -9.89
CA PHE A 435 13.75 10.38 -9.78
C PHE A 435 14.38 11.12 -10.95
N GLU A 436 14.42 10.50 -12.12
CA GLU A 436 15.04 11.07 -13.32
C GLU A 436 14.40 12.41 -13.70
N ALA A 437 13.07 12.48 -13.70
CA ALA A 437 12.31 13.71 -13.92
C ALA A 437 12.62 14.84 -12.92
N LEU A 438 13.22 14.52 -11.78
CA LEU A 438 13.63 15.47 -10.74
C LEU A 438 15.16 15.75 -10.76
N GLY A 439 15.88 15.25 -11.78
CA GLY A 439 17.32 15.45 -11.93
C GLY A 439 18.19 14.34 -11.36
N GLY A 440 17.62 13.16 -11.01
CA GLY A 440 18.31 11.89 -10.77
C GLY A 440 19.37 11.84 -9.64
N SER A 441 19.56 12.92 -8.89
CA SER A 441 20.51 12.99 -7.78
C SER A 441 19.93 13.80 -6.61
N PRO A 442 20.38 13.59 -5.36
CA PRO A 442 19.89 14.36 -4.22
C PRO A 442 19.94 15.88 -4.42
N LEU A 443 21.03 16.37 -5.01
CA LEU A 443 21.19 17.81 -5.32
C LEU A 443 20.31 18.24 -6.49
N GLY A 444 20.17 17.40 -7.53
CA GLY A 444 19.26 17.60 -8.66
C GLY A 444 17.81 17.71 -8.21
N ILE A 445 17.37 16.78 -7.36
CA ILE A 445 16.03 16.78 -6.74
C ILE A 445 15.80 18.09 -5.97
N LEU A 446 16.73 18.48 -5.10
CA LEU A 446 16.62 19.72 -4.33
C LEU A 446 16.55 20.95 -5.25
N ARG A 447 17.40 21.00 -6.29
CA ARG A 447 17.37 22.07 -7.29
C ARG A 447 16.02 22.17 -8.00
N THR A 448 15.46 21.03 -8.44
CA THR A 448 14.16 20.98 -9.14
C THR A 448 13.01 21.38 -8.20
N LEU A 449 13.03 20.94 -6.93
CA LEU A 449 12.05 21.35 -5.92
C LEU A 449 12.02 22.89 -5.73
N VAL A 450 13.18 23.54 -5.79
CA VAL A 450 13.30 25.00 -5.60
C VAL A 450 13.03 25.76 -6.88
N SER A 451 13.55 25.32 -8.04
CA SER A 451 13.46 26.03 -9.31
C SER A 451 12.16 25.81 -10.07
N GLN A 452 11.47 24.67 -9.84
CA GLN A 452 10.26 24.27 -10.56
C GLN A 452 9.13 23.77 -9.63
N PRO A 453 8.75 24.53 -8.60
CA PRO A 453 7.80 24.04 -7.57
C PRO A 453 6.42 23.70 -8.14
N LEU A 454 5.94 24.40 -9.17
CA LEU A 454 4.65 24.11 -9.82
C LEU A 454 4.69 22.79 -10.60
N SER A 455 5.79 22.50 -11.27
CA SER A 455 5.98 21.20 -11.95
C SER A 455 5.95 20.07 -10.94
N VAL A 456 6.69 20.19 -9.83
CA VAL A 456 6.69 19.21 -8.75
C VAL A 456 5.31 19.03 -8.13
N LEU A 457 4.58 20.15 -7.87
CA LEU A 457 3.22 20.08 -7.36
C LEU A 457 2.29 19.36 -8.35
N SER A 458 2.44 19.58 -9.64
CA SER A 458 1.66 18.88 -10.67
C SER A 458 1.93 17.36 -10.69
N MET A 459 3.14 16.93 -10.32
CA MET A 459 3.47 15.49 -10.19
C MET A 459 2.74 14.84 -9.01
N LEU A 460 2.39 15.61 -7.98
CA LEU A 460 1.66 15.10 -6.81
C LEU A 460 0.14 15.04 -7.05
N VAL A 461 -0.37 15.78 -8.03
CA VAL A 461 -1.80 15.80 -8.39
C VAL A 461 -2.07 14.69 -9.40
N ASP A 462 -2.43 13.52 -8.87
CA ASP A 462 -2.71 12.31 -9.63
C ASP A 462 -3.80 11.48 -8.90
N LEU A 463 -4.74 10.90 -9.64
CA LEU A 463 -5.82 10.10 -9.05
C LEU A 463 -5.32 8.79 -8.43
N ASP A 464 -4.30 8.17 -8.99
CA ASP A 464 -3.72 6.95 -8.43
C ASP A 464 -3.10 7.22 -7.04
N LYS A 465 -2.44 8.38 -6.88
CA LYS A 465 -1.89 8.85 -5.60
C LYS A 465 -3.00 9.24 -4.62
N ALA A 466 -4.04 9.89 -5.10
CA ALA A 466 -5.23 10.18 -4.30
C ALA A 466 -5.91 8.88 -3.85
N GLN A 467 -6.00 7.87 -4.72
CA GLN A 467 -6.52 6.54 -4.39
C GLN A 467 -5.66 5.87 -3.30
N ALA A 468 -4.33 5.93 -3.41
CA ALA A 468 -3.44 5.38 -2.38
C ALA A 468 -3.67 6.04 -1.00
N LEU A 469 -3.92 7.35 -0.95
CA LEU A 469 -4.29 8.05 0.30
C LEU A 469 -5.66 7.60 0.82
N VAL A 470 -6.63 7.40 -0.06
CA VAL A 470 -7.94 6.85 0.32
C VAL A 470 -7.79 5.44 0.87
N ASP A 471 -7.03 4.56 0.20
CA ASP A 471 -6.78 3.19 0.63
C ASP A 471 -6.10 3.11 2.01
N LEU A 472 -5.23 4.07 2.32
CA LEU A 472 -4.58 4.18 3.62
C LEU A 472 -5.53 4.71 4.70
N LEU A 473 -6.30 5.76 4.42
CA LEU A 473 -7.05 6.50 5.43
C LEU A 473 -8.50 6.00 5.61
N ALA A 474 -9.13 5.54 4.52
CA ALA A 474 -10.53 5.12 4.57
C ALA A 474 -10.79 3.99 5.57
N PRO A 475 -10.00 2.90 5.65
CA PRO A 475 -10.30 1.83 6.60
C PRO A 475 -10.36 2.30 8.06
N THR A 476 -9.66 3.38 8.41
CA THR A 476 -9.75 4.02 9.74
C THR A 476 -10.87 5.07 9.84
N GLY A 477 -11.77 5.14 8.85
CA GLY A 477 -12.88 6.10 8.80
C GLY A 477 -12.43 7.55 8.67
N PHE A 478 -11.27 7.79 8.08
CA PHE A 478 -10.64 9.13 7.97
C PHE A 478 -10.48 9.86 9.31
N LEU A 479 -10.63 9.17 10.44
CA LEU A 479 -10.56 9.78 11.78
C LEU A 479 -9.19 10.39 12.07
N GLY A 480 -8.14 9.93 11.38
CA GLY A 480 -6.79 10.51 11.47
C GLY A 480 -6.72 11.96 11.02
N LEU A 481 -7.60 12.41 10.10
CA LEU A 481 -7.67 13.79 9.64
C LEU A 481 -8.10 14.77 10.76
N LEU A 482 -8.70 14.26 11.84
CA LEU A 482 -9.03 15.03 13.04
C LEU A 482 -7.80 15.34 13.93
N ALA A 483 -6.67 14.68 13.64
CA ALA A 483 -5.40 14.88 14.34
C ALA A 483 -4.25 15.03 13.33
N PRO A 484 -4.27 16.06 12.45
CA PRO A 484 -3.34 16.16 11.31
C PRO A 484 -1.87 16.27 11.74
N TRP A 485 -1.59 16.79 12.94
CA TRP A 485 -0.24 16.82 13.46
C TRP A 485 0.38 15.43 13.66
N ALA A 486 -0.44 14.39 13.87
CA ALA A 486 0.00 13.01 14.01
C ALA A 486 0.24 12.34 12.64
N LEU A 487 -0.18 12.98 11.54
CA LEU A 487 0.14 12.58 10.17
C LEU A 487 1.42 13.25 9.63
N LEU A 488 1.97 14.28 10.29
CA LEU A 488 3.21 14.92 9.85
C LEU A 488 4.36 13.94 9.59
N PRO A 489 4.55 12.88 10.39
CA PRO A 489 5.58 11.88 10.13
C PRO A 489 5.46 11.15 8.78
N THR A 490 4.27 11.09 8.20
CA THR A 490 4.05 10.43 6.91
C THR A 490 4.49 11.29 5.73
N LEU A 491 4.52 12.62 5.86
CA LEU A 491 4.71 13.54 4.75
C LEU A 491 6.04 13.36 4.01
N PRO A 492 7.21 13.25 4.67
CA PRO A 492 8.47 13.04 3.96
C PRO A 492 8.50 11.72 3.19
N VAL A 493 7.93 10.64 3.76
CA VAL A 493 7.86 9.32 3.10
C VAL A 493 6.90 9.35 1.92
N LEU A 494 5.70 9.92 2.10
CA LEU A 494 4.73 10.07 1.01
C LEU A 494 5.27 10.95 -0.11
N ALA A 495 6.03 12.01 0.21
CA ALA A 495 6.67 12.85 -0.79
C ALA A 495 7.66 12.03 -1.64
N VAL A 496 8.54 11.25 -1.00
CA VAL A 496 9.48 10.36 -1.72
C VAL A 496 8.72 9.33 -2.56
N ASN A 497 7.69 8.68 -2.00
CA ASN A 497 6.93 7.66 -2.70
C ASN A 497 6.16 8.23 -3.90
N PHE A 498 5.50 9.37 -3.75
CA PHE A 498 4.65 9.95 -4.79
C PHE A 498 5.42 10.73 -5.86
N LEU A 499 6.66 11.14 -5.57
CA LEU A 499 7.56 11.75 -6.55
C LEU A 499 8.38 10.72 -7.33
N SER A 500 8.39 9.47 -6.90
CA SER A 500 9.03 8.37 -7.62
C SER A 500 8.27 8.03 -8.91
N GLU A 501 8.97 7.60 -9.94
CA GLU A 501 8.38 7.11 -11.20
C GLU A 501 7.83 5.67 -11.07
N SER A 502 8.13 4.97 -9.98
CA SER A 502 7.68 3.61 -9.74
C SER A 502 6.23 3.55 -9.27
N ALA A 503 5.33 2.98 -10.07
CA ALA A 503 3.92 2.76 -9.72
C ALA A 503 3.75 1.90 -8.45
N TRP A 504 4.61 0.92 -8.23
CA TRP A 504 4.62 0.10 -7.02
C TRP A 504 4.86 0.94 -5.76
N GLN A 505 5.76 1.94 -5.86
CA GLN A 505 6.10 2.81 -4.74
C GLN A 505 4.95 3.78 -4.41
N GLN A 506 4.13 4.11 -5.39
CA GLN A 506 2.99 5.03 -5.25
C GLN A 506 1.72 4.35 -4.68
N SER A 507 1.69 3.03 -4.57
CA SER A 507 0.50 2.24 -4.20
C SER A 507 0.63 1.57 -2.82
N ILE A 508 -0.48 1.02 -2.30
CA ILE A 508 -0.49 0.20 -1.08
C ILE A 508 -0.07 -1.25 -1.32
N HIS A 509 0.10 -1.66 -2.59
CA HIS A 509 0.28 -3.06 -2.97
C HIS A 509 1.68 -3.62 -2.69
N ALA A 510 2.61 -2.79 -2.20
CA ALA A 510 3.96 -3.16 -1.86
C ALA A 510 4.38 -2.63 -0.48
N HIS A 511 5.59 -2.96 -0.06
CA HIS A 511 6.14 -2.62 1.26
C HIS A 511 6.42 -1.12 1.50
N TYR A 512 6.39 -0.27 0.47
CA TYR A 512 6.79 1.15 0.56
C TYR A 512 5.93 2.00 1.50
N MET A 513 4.69 1.55 1.77
CA MET A 513 3.79 2.24 2.71
C MET A 513 3.98 1.77 4.16
N ALA A 514 4.86 0.79 4.44
CA ALA A 514 5.11 0.30 5.79
C ALA A 514 5.44 1.42 6.81
N PRO A 515 6.30 2.41 6.50
CA PRO A 515 6.60 3.50 7.44
C PRO A 515 5.42 4.46 7.70
N VAL A 516 4.40 4.45 6.82
CA VAL A 516 3.20 5.31 6.90
C VAL A 516 2.14 4.69 7.81
N ILE A 517 1.99 3.37 7.77
CA ILE A 517 0.95 2.60 8.51
C ILE A 517 0.88 2.96 10.00
N PRO A 518 1.99 3.03 10.77
CA PRO A 518 1.95 3.42 12.18
C PRO A 518 1.20 4.72 12.42
N PHE A 519 1.46 5.73 11.60
CA PHE A 519 0.95 7.08 11.81
C PHE A 519 -0.49 7.27 11.34
N VAL A 520 -0.96 6.48 10.39
CA VAL A 520 -2.40 6.37 10.07
C VAL A 520 -3.18 5.91 11.31
N TRP A 521 -2.72 4.85 11.96
CA TRP A 521 -3.37 4.31 13.16
C TRP A 521 -3.20 5.22 14.38
N ILE A 522 -2.01 5.80 14.59
CA ILE A 522 -1.75 6.78 15.63
C ILE A 522 -2.68 7.99 15.47
N ALA A 523 -2.79 8.52 14.26
CA ALA A 523 -3.65 9.66 13.97
C ALA A 523 -5.14 9.33 14.18
N ALA A 524 -5.58 8.14 13.79
CA ALA A 524 -6.94 7.68 14.04
C ALA A 524 -7.27 7.61 15.54
N ILE A 525 -6.37 7.05 16.36
CA ILE A 525 -6.51 6.98 17.82
C ILE A 525 -6.56 8.39 18.43
N GLU A 526 -5.66 9.29 18.01
CA GLU A 526 -5.65 10.69 18.48
C GLU A 526 -6.91 11.43 18.03
N GLY A 527 -7.40 11.18 16.83
CA GLY A 527 -8.65 11.73 16.29
C GLY A 527 -9.87 11.28 17.09
N ILE A 528 -9.98 9.97 17.40
CA ILE A 528 -11.02 9.43 18.28
C ILE A 528 -10.97 10.10 19.65
N ALA A 529 -9.79 10.18 20.25
CA ALA A 529 -9.59 10.80 21.56
C ALA A 529 -9.91 12.30 21.53
N TRP A 530 -9.61 13.00 20.44
CA TRP A 530 -9.94 14.41 20.25
C TRP A 530 -11.46 14.62 20.11
N LEU A 531 -12.11 13.86 19.24
CA LEU A 531 -13.55 13.96 18.99
C LEU A 531 -14.36 13.70 20.26
N SER A 532 -13.98 12.66 21.02
CA SER A 532 -14.64 12.27 22.27
C SER A 532 -14.53 13.34 23.37
N ARG A 533 -13.48 14.18 23.35
CA ARG A 533 -13.32 15.30 24.29
C ARG A 533 -14.02 16.56 23.83
N ARG A 534 -14.27 16.72 22.52
CA ARG A 534 -14.77 17.97 21.94
C ARG A 534 -16.29 18.06 21.93
N ILE A 535 -16.97 16.93 21.76
CA ILE A 535 -18.43 16.91 21.75
C ILE A 535 -18.94 17.04 23.18
N GLU A 536 -19.75 18.08 23.43
CA GLU A 536 -20.37 18.30 24.71
C GLU A 536 -21.26 17.12 25.09
N ARG A 537 -21.21 16.69 26.35
CA ARG A 537 -21.98 15.54 26.86
C ARG A 537 -23.48 15.71 26.74
N THR A 538 -23.96 16.94 26.62
CA THR A 538 -25.36 17.32 26.43
C THR A 538 -25.82 17.22 24.98
N SER A 539 -24.89 17.15 24.00
CA SER A 539 -25.22 17.01 22.59
C SER A 539 -25.86 15.64 22.31
N PRO A 540 -26.93 15.57 21.48
CA PRO A 540 -27.48 14.30 21.02
C PRO A 540 -26.47 13.43 20.26
N LEU A 541 -25.41 14.04 19.73
CA LEU A 541 -24.31 13.34 19.05
C LEU A 541 -23.26 12.76 20.02
N ALA A 542 -23.30 13.12 21.30
CA ALA A 542 -22.29 12.68 22.28
C ALA A 542 -22.23 11.14 22.42
N ARG A 543 -23.35 10.45 22.29
CA ARG A 543 -23.40 8.99 22.35
C ARG A 543 -22.63 8.32 21.21
N TYR A 544 -22.66 8.89 20.01
CA TYR A 544 -21.98 8.37 18.82
C TYR A 544 -20.47 8.72 18.79
N ALA A 545 -20.07 9.78 19.45
CA ALA A 545 -18.68 10.19 19.61
C ALA A 545 -17.96 9.48 20.77
N ARG A 546 -18.61 8.53 21.44
CA ARG A 546 -17.95 7.72 22.49
C ARG A 546 -16.85 6.85 21.87
N PRO A 547 -15.68 6.73 22.53
CA PRO A 547 -14.57 5.89 22.01
C PRO A 547 -15.00 4.47 21.64
N GLY A 548 -15.92 3.87 22.40
CA GLY A 548 -16.44 2.54 22.08
C GLY A 548 -17.17 2.45 20.74
N ALA A 549 -18.10 3.37 20.48
CA ALA A 549 -18.84 3.40 19.22
C ALA A 549 -17.91 3.64 18.02
N LEU A 550 -16.97 4.60 18.17
CA LEU A 550 -15.99 4.90 17.11
C LEU A 550 -15.03 3.72 16.87
N SER A 551 -14.61 3.01 17.92
CA SER A 551 -13.75 1.83 17.76
C SER A 551 -14.49 0.68 17.04
N VAL A 552 -15.79 0.45 17.35
CA VAL A 552 -16.63 -0.53 16.63
C VAL A 552 -16.83 -0.11 15.17
N PHE A 553 -17.06 1.17 14.92
CA PHE A 553 -17.13 1.69 13.56
C PHE A 553 -15.83 1.41 12.77
N VAL A 554 -14.66 1.72 13.36
CA VAL A 554 -13.35 1.46 12.72
C VAL A 554 -13.17 -0.03 12.44
N LEU A 555 -13.47 -0.92 13.40
CA LEU A 555 -13.35 -2.36 13.20
C LEU A 555 -14.26 -2.85 12.07
N ALA A 556 -15.55 -2.47 12.10
CA ALA A 556 -16.52 -2.87 11.09
C ALA A 556 -16.14 -2.34 9.71
N TYR A 557 -15.70 -1.07 9.64
CA TYR A 557 -15.34 -0.46 8.37
C TYR A 557 -14.03 -1.06 7.81
N THR A 558 -12.98 -1.22 8.64
CA THR A 558 -11.77 -1.94 8.23
C THR A 558 -12.10 -3.35 7.74
N GLY A 559 -12.96 -4.08 8.47
CA GLY A 559 -13.40 -5.42 8.09
C GLY A 559 -14.13 -5.47 6.75
N LEU A 560 -15.06 -4.53 6.51
CA LEU A 560 -15.78 -4.43 5.25
C LEU A 560 -14.88 -4.04 4.07
N VAL A 561 -13.95 -3.11 4.27
CA VAL A 561 -12.94 -2.75 3.26
C VAL A 561 -12.07 -3.96 2.93
N THR A 562 -11.58 -4.65 3.94
CA THR A 562 -10.78 -5.87 3.74
C THR A 562 -11.58 -6.95 3.04
N TRP A 563 -12.82 -7.19 3.45
CA TRP A 563 -13.70 -8.14 2.77
C TRP A 563 -13.93 -7.79 1.28
N ALA A 564 -14.15 -6.51 0.98
CA ALA A 564 -14.48 -6.08 -0.38
C ALA A 564 -13.27 -6.12 -1.33
N PHE A 565 -12.07 -5.76 -0.85
CA PHE A 565 -10.92 -5.46 -1.69
C PHE A 565 -9.70 -6.37 -1.47
N SER A 566 -9.68 -7.18 -0.39
CA SER A 566 -8.52 -8.04 -0.13
C SER A 566 -8.50 -9.26 -1.04
N PRO A 567 -7.35 -9.55 -1.68
CA PRO A 567 -7.10 -10.84 -2.31
C PRO A 567 -6.63 -11.90 -1.30
N PHE A 568 -6.46 -11.54 -0.01
CA PHE A 568 -5.96 -12.38 1.07
C PHE A 568 -7.10 -12.90 1.96
N PRO A 569 -6.84 -13.70 3.00
CA PRO A 569 -7.85 -14.16 3.94
C PRO A 569 -8.74 -13.02 4.44
N LEU A 570 -10.02 -13.30 4.67
CA LEU A 570 -11.11 -12.37 4.94
C LEU A 570 -11.64 -11.60 3.71
N GLY A 571 -10.95 -11.62 2.57
CA GLY A 571 -11.43 -11.03 1.32
C GLY A 571 -12.43 -11.96 0.62
N ARG A 572 -13.46 -11.38 -0.01
CA ARG A 572 -14.48 -12.13 -0.77
C ARG A 572 -13.93 -12.90 -1.97
N SER A 573 -12.80 -12.47 -2.52
CA SER A 573 -12.12 -13.08 -3.67
C SER A 573 -11.10 -14.15 -3.26
N PHE A 574 -10.82 -14.29 -1.96
CA PHE A 574 -9.84 -15.25 -1.48
C PHE A 574 -10.40 -16.68 -1.56
N ARG A 575 -9.65 -17.57 -2.22
CA ARG A 575 -9.90 -19.00 -2.24
C ARG A 575 -8.60 -19.72 -1.87
N LEU A 576 -8.62 -20.45 -0.78
CA LEU A 576 -7.43 -21.17 -0.29
C LEU A 576 -6.92 -22.18 -1.34
N ALA A 577 -7.84 -22.86 -2.04
CA ALA A 577 -7.51 -23.84 -3.07
C ALA A 577 -6.76 -23.25 -4.27
N ASP A 578 -6.98 -21.94 -4.58
CA ASP A 578 -6.33 -21.30 -5.74
C ASP A 578 -4.89 -20.85 -5.42
N VAL A 579 -4.49 -20.89 -4.16
CA VAL A 579 -3.28 -20.18 -3.73
C VAL A 579 -2.15 -21.12 -3.32
N TYR A 580 -2.43 -22.26 -2.68
CA TYR A 580 -1.41 -22.99 -1.93
C TYR A 580 -1.62 -24.52 -1.89
N GLN A 581 -2.06 -25.14 -2.96
CA GLN A 581 -2.05 -26.61 -3.04
C GLN A 581 -0.77 -27.08 -3.73
N PRO A 582 0.02 -27.94 -3.08
CA PRO A 582 1.11 -28.62 -3.75
C PRO A 582 0.58 -29.34 -4.98
N SER A 583 1.06 -28.98 -6.14
CA SER A 583 0.68 -29.57 -7.42
C SER A 583 1.86 -30.35 -8.01
N VAL A 584 1.63 -31.03 -9.13
CA VAL A 584 2.72 -31.69 -9.87
C VAL A 584 3.78 -30.67 -10.33
N TYR A 585 3.35 -29.44 -10.58
CA TYR A 585 4.23 -28.32 -10.97
C TYR A 585 5.34 -28.06 -9.92
N GLU A 586 4.97 -27.88 -8.66
CA GLU A 586 5.97 -27.64 -7.60
C GLU A 586 6.86 -28.87 -7.36
N GLN A 587 6.33 -30.08 -7.53
CA GLN A 587 7.12 -31.31 -7.41
C GLN A 587 8.15 -31.41 -8.53
N ASP A 588 7.77 -31.13 -9.78
CA ASP A 588 8.65 -31.16 -10.95
C ASP A 588 9.79 -30.15 -10.80
N LEU A 589 9.50 -28.92 -10.38
CA LEU A 589 10.51 -27.90 -10.10
C LEU A 589 11.45 -28.34 -8.97
N GLY A 590 10.92 -28.94 -7.91
CA GLY A 590 11.72 -29.49 -6.80
C GLY A 590 12.72 -30.55 -7.27
N VAL A 591 12.30 -31.45 -8.19
CA VAL A 591 13.19 -32.48 -8.76
C VAL A 591 14.31 -31.85 -9.59
N VAL A 592 14.01 -30.80 -10.35
CA VAL A 592 15.00 -30.07 -11.15
C VAL A 592 16.01 -29.35 -10.25
N LEU A 593 15.51 -28.62 -9.24
CA LEU A 593 16.35 -27.86 -8.29
C LEU A 593 17.26 -28.74 -7.43
N ALA A 594 16.80 -29.95 -7.06
CA ALA A 594 17.56 -30.90 -6.28
C ALA A 594 18.84 -31.44 -6.99
N GLN A 595 18.91 -31.27 -8.31
CA GLN A 595 20.09 -31.68 -9.10
C GLN A 595 21.20 -30.62 -9.10
N VAL A 596 20.96 -29.43 -8.59
CA VAL A 596 21.93 -28.34 -8.54
C VAL A 596 22.85 -28.51 -7.30
N PRO A 597 24.16 -28.73 -7.46
CA PRO A 597 25.06 -28.89 -6.32
C PRO A 597 25.08 -27.63 -5.42
N PRO A 598 25.25 -27.78 -4.10
CA PRO A 598 25.17 -26.65 -3.15
C PRO A 598 26.26 -25.58 -3.40
N ASP A 599 27.46 -25.99 -3.86
CA ASP A 599 28.58 -25.07 -4.07
C ASP A 599 28.73 -24.57 -5.51
N ALA A 600 27.84 -25.01 -6.41
CA ALA A 600 27.88 -24.62 -7.82
C ALA A 600 27.53 -23.13 -8.00
N THR A 601 28.13 -22.49 -9.00
CA THR A 601 27.71 -21.16 -9.46
C THR A 601 26.43 -21.30 -10.28
N VAL A 602 25.40 -20.54 -9.90
CA VAL A 602 24.06 -20.70 -10.48
C VAL A 602 23.53 -19.37 -11.04
N CYS A 603 22.86 -19.48 -12.17
CA CYS A 603 21.99 -18.44 -12.67
C CYS A 603 20.55 -18.91 -12.59
N ALA A 604 19.73 -18.29 -11.75
CA ALA A 604 18.37 -18.71 -11.47
C ALA A 604 17.35 -17.65 -11.86
N GLN A 605 16.21 -18.10 -12.40
CA GLN A 605 15.04 -17.25 -12.61
C GLN A 605 14.54 -16.69 -11.27
N SER A 606 13.83 -15.55 -11.31
CA SER A 606 13.49 -14.77 -10.12
C SER A 606 12.77 -15.57 -9.03
N ASP A 607 11.80 -16.39 -9.39
CA ASP A 607 11.00 -17.19 -8.47
C ASP A 607 11.72 -18.48 -7.96
N LEU A 608 12.71 -18.94 -8.69
CA LEU A 608 13.56 -20.06 -8.29
C LEU A 608 14.77 -19.63 -7.45
N HIS A 609 15.22 -18.38 -7.62
CA HIS A 609 16.40 -17.84 -6.96
C HIS A 609 16.36 -17.95 -5.43
N PRO A 610 15.23 -17.68 -4.69
CA PRO A 610 15.21 -17.79 -3.25
C PRO A 610 15.46 -19.21 -2.73
N HIS A 611 15.18 -20.25 -3.52
CA HIS A 611 15.47 -21.65 -3.18
C HIS A 611 16.93 -22.05 -3.38
N LEU A 612 17.70 -21.18 -4.04
CA LEU A 612 19.12 -21.36 -4.37
C LEU A 612 20.00 -20.27 -3.78
N SER A 613 19.45 -19.38 -2.95
CA SER A 613 20.12 -18.15 -2.48
C SER A 613 21.21 -18.41 -1.43
N GLN A 614 21.19 -19.54 -0.71
CA GLN A 614 22.17 -19.88 0.33
C GLN A 614 23.45 -20.48 -0.27
N ARG A 615 24.07 -19.69 -1.15
CA ARG A 615 25.36 -19.97 -1.78
C ARG A 615 26.10 -18.65 -2.07
N ARG A 616 27.39 -18.76 -2.31
CA ARG A 616 28.19 -17.57 -2.57
C ARG A 616 27.83 -16.89 -3.89
N ASP A 617 27.66 -17.72 -4.95
CA ASP A 617 27.48 -17.26 -6.32
C ASP A 617 26.10 -17.70 -6.85
N VAL A 618 25.13 -16.81 -6.81
CA VAL A 618 23.82 -16.99 -7.45
C VAL A 618 23.41 -15.72 -8.15
N ALA A 619 23.43 -15.76 -9.47
CA ALA A 619 23.02 -14.63 -10.31
C ALA A 619 21.51 -14.72 -10.64
N LEU A 620 20.90 -13.57 -10.84
CA LEU A 620 19.52 -13.49 -11.29
C LEU A 620 19.46 -13.54 -12.82
N TYR A 621 18.74 -14.51 -13.39
CA TYR A 621 18.49 -14.58 -14.84
C TYR A 621 17.72 -13.32 -15.31
N PRO A 622 18.04 -12.69 -16.45
CA PRO A 622 18.97 -13.14 -17.52
C PRO A 622 20.39 -12.54 -17.43
N ARG A 623 20.81 -12.01 -16.31
CA ARG A 623 22.07 -11.26 -16.20
C ARG A 623 23.33 -12.06 -16.46
N CYS A 624 23.33 -13.31 -16.06
CA CYS A 624 24.40 -14.23 -16.39
C CYS A 624 24.60 -14.44 -17.90
N THR A 625 23.63 -13.95 -18.71
CA THR A 625 23.69 -14.05 -20.18
C THR A 625 24.27 -12.82 -20.85
N LEU A 626 24.16 -11.68 -20.19
CA LEU A 626 24.41 -10.37 -20.79
C LEU A 626 25.83 -9.86 -20.50
N GLU A 627 26.54 -10.51 -19.56
CA GLU A 627 27.81 -10.01 -19.04
C GLU A 627 28.91 -11.07 -19.13
N PRO A 628 30.04 -10.77 -19.85
CA PRO A 628 31.21 -11.62 -19.85
C PRO A 628 31.78 -11.78 -18.42
N GLY A 629 32.10 -13.03 -18.02
CA GLY A 629 32.72 -13.33 -16.74
C GLY A 629 31.77 -13.65 -15.59
N LEU A 630 30.44 -13.69 -15.83
CA LEU A 630 29.43 -14.27 -14.93
C LEU A 630 28.88 -15.61 -15.45
N GLU A 631 29.67 -16.34 -16.15
CA GLU A 631 29.29 -17.66 -16.70
C GLU A 631 28.99 -18.62 -15.55
N ALA A 632 27.72 -18.86 -15.31
CA ALA A 632 27.26 -19.80 -14.30
C ALA A 632 27.51 -21.24 -14.76
N GLU A 633 27.86 -22.11 -13.83
CA GLU A 633 27.99 -23.55 -14.10
C GLU A 633 26.61 -24.16 -14.40
N TYR A 634 25.57 -23.71 -13.71
CA TYR A 634 24.20 -24.13 -13.90
C TYR A 634 23.27 -22.95 -14.19
N VAL A 635 22.29 -23.17 -15.09
CA VAL A 635 21.19 -22.23 -15.37
C VAL A 635 19.89 -22.92 -15.09
N VAL A 636 19.07 -22.33 -14.21
CA VAL A 636 17.78 -22.91 -13.77
C VAL A 636 16.65 -21.99 -14.15
N LEU A 637 15.73 -22.50 -14.95
CA LEU A 637 14.60 -21.76 -15.53
C LEU A 637 13.30 -22.51 -15.34
N ASP A 638 12.21 -21.76 -15.27
CA ASP A 638 10.86 -22.24 -15.32
C ASP A 638 10.15 -21.68 -16.57
N LEU A 639 9.77 -22.54 -17.48
CA LEU A 639 9.14 -22.16 -18.72
C LEU A 639 7.63 -21.94 -18.60
N ASP A 640 7.01 -22.23 -17.45
CA ASP A 640 5.56 -22.03 -17.25
C ASP A 640 5.18 -20.56 -17.52
N PRO A 641 4.16 -20.30 -18.39
CA PRO A 641 3.77 -18.93 -18.71
C PRO A 641 3.15 -18.15 -17.56
N THR A 642 2.80 -18.80 -16.45
CA THR A 642 2.28 -18.13 -15.24
C THR A 642 3.37 -17.79 -14.23
N ALA A 643 4.57 -18.37 -14.39
CA ALA A 643 5.72 -18.08 -13.55
C ALA A 643 6.28 -16.67 -13.82
N MET A 644 6.89 -16.07 -12.83
CA MET A 644 7.44 -14.72 -12.92
C MET A 644 8.74 -14.70 -13.73
N LYS A 645 8.79 -13.89 -14.77
CA LYS A 645 9.95 -13.73 -15.66
C LYS A 645 10.79 -12.48 -15.35
N SER A 646 10.44 -11.73 -14.30
CA SER A 646 11.21 -10.55 -13.86
C SER A 646 12.74 -10.83 -13.78
N PRO A 647 13.59 -9.90 -14.20
CA PRO A 647 13.31 -8.50 -14.55
C PRO A 647 12.93 -8.22 -16.00
N VAL A 648 12.75 -9.24 -16.84
CA VAL A 648 12.32 -9.08 -18.23
C VAL A 648 10.83 -9.47 -18.40
N ASP A 649 10.23 -9.01 -19.51
CA ASP A 649 8.91 -9.47 -19.90
C ASP A 649 8.95 -10.92 -20.43
N HIS A 650 7.79 -11.58 -20.50
CA HIS A 650 7.71 -12.99 -20.91
C HIS A 650 8.20 -13.22 -22.33
N HIS A 651 7.87 -12.34 -23.28
CA HIS A 651 8.32 -12.45 -24.66
C HIS A 651 9.85 -12.38 -24.75
N THR A 652 10.46 -11.40 -24.07
CA THR A 652 11.94 -11.28 -24.00
C THR A 652 12.56 -12.48 -23.32
N PHE A 653 11.94 -13.00 -22.24
CA PHE A 653 12.41 -14.20 -21.56
C PHE A 653 12.53 -15.40 -22.50
N TYR A 654 11.45 -15.77 -23.21
CA TYR A 654 11.48 -16.93 -24.11
C TYR A 654 12.46 -16.76 -25.26
N ARG A 655 12.60 -15.55 -25.80
CA ARG A 655 13.61 -15.24 -26.82
C ARG A 655 15.03 -15.42 -26.28
N LEU A 656 15.31 -14.99 -25.06
CA LEU A 656 16.62 -15.17 -24.42
C LEU A 656 16.91 -16.65 -24.12
N VAL A 657 15.87 -17.42 -23.69
CA VAL A 657 16.06 -18.87 -23.47
C VAL A 657 16.38 -19.59 -24.79
N ALA A 658 15.73 -19.25 -25.90
CA ALA A 658 16.07 -19.79 -27.22
C ALA A 658 17.55 -19.51 -27.58
N GLN A 659 18.02 -18.26 -27.36
CA GLN A 659 19.43 -17.91 -27.56
C GLN A 659 20.38 -18.71 -26.66
N TRP A 660 19.93 -19.11 -25.45
CA TRP A 660 20.75 -19.98 -24.59
C TRP A 660 20.83 -21.40 -25.12
N LEU A 661 19.77 -21.93 -25.66
CA LEU A 661 19.77 -23.27 -26.27
C LEU A 661 20.65 -23.32 -27.54
N ASP A 662 20.87 -22.21 -28.22
CA ASP A 662 21.80 -22.10 -29.36
C ASP A 662 23.26 -22.16 -28.92
N ARG A 663 23.60 -21.91 -27.65
CA ARG A 663 24.98 -21.96 -27.15
C ARG A 663 25.50 -23.38 -27.05
N GLU A 664 26.57 -23.70 -27.75
CA GLU A 664 27.19 -25.01 -27.73
C GLU A 664 27.81 -25.41 -26.39
N GLU A 665 28.06 -24.44 -25.53
CA GLU A 665 28.71 -24.62 -24.22
C GLU A 665 27.80 -25.23 -23.18
N TYR A 666 26.47 -25.18 -23.34
CA TYR A 666 25.49 -25.64 -22.38
C TYR A 666 24.66 -26.80 -22.94
N GLY A 667 24.46 -27.82 -22.12
CA GLY A 667 23.58 -28.94 -22.40
C GLY A 667 22.43 -29.02 -21.42
N VAL A 668 21.34 -29.68 -21.84
CA VAL A 668 20.14 -29.92 -21.01
C VAL A 668 20.39 -31.09 -20.09
N VAL A 669 20.54 -30.85 -18.79
CA VAL A 669 20.72 -31.88 -17.76
C VAL A 669 19.37 -32.45 -17.31
N ALA A 670 18.39 -31.55 -17.10
CA ALA A 670 17.05 -31.95 -16.74
C ALA A 670 16.03 -31.04 -17.41
N PHE A 671 14.95 -31.64 -17.87
CA PHE A 671 13.75 -30.96 -18.29
C PHE A 671 12.54 -31.75 -17.80
N GLN A 672 11.84 -31.24 -16.79
CA GLN A 672 10.70 -31.89 -16.17
C GLN A 672 9.57 -30.91 -15.91
N GLY A 673 8.37 -31.22 -16.39
CA GLY A 673 7.25 -30.27 -16.40
C GLY A 673 7.63 -29.01 -17.19
N SER A 674 7.70 -27.88 -16.51
CA SER A 674 8.21 -26.61 -17.07
C SER A 674 9.61 -26.24 -16.59
N GLY A 675 10.18 -27.00 -15.66
CA GLY A 675 11.51 -26.77 -15.08
C GLY A 675 12.62 -27.20 -16.02
N LEU A 676 13.57 -26.33 -16.31
CA LEU A 676 14.72 -26.52 -17.16
C LEU A 676 16.02 -26.30 -16.38
N LEU A 677 16.91 -27.29 -16.43
CA LEU A 677 18.26 -27.20 -15.91
C LEU A 677 19.28 -27.36 -17.05
N LEU A 678 20.05 -26.32 -17.26
CA LEU A 678 21.21 -26.33 -18.17
C LEU A 678 22.50 -26.41 -17.35
N GLN A 679 23.49 -27.14 -17.85
CA GLN A 679 24.84 -27.22 -17.26
C GLN A 679 25.88 -26.96 -18.34
N ARG A 680 26.89 -26.18 -17.97
CA ARG A 680 28.06 -25.93 -18.82
C ARG A 680 28.88 -27.23 -19.03
N GLY A 681 29.19 -27.52 -20.27
CA GLY A 681 29.93 -28.72 -20.67
C GLY A 681 29.11 -30.02 -20.70
N ALA A 682 27.81 -29.98 -20.39
CA ALA A 682 26.93 -31.14 -20.53
C ALA A 682 26.61 -31.47 -22.00
N PRO A 683 26.30 -32.73 -22.32
CA PRO A 683 25.87 -33.13 -23.65
C PRO A 683 24.58 -32.38 -24.06
N ARG A 684 24.43 -32.06 -25.33
CA ARG A 684 23.26 -31.33 -25.89
C ARG A 684 22.00 -32.21 -26.08
N GLY A 685 21.91 -33.37 -25.43
CA GLY A 685 20.71 -34.21 -25.49
C GLY A 685 19.46 -33.45 -25.05
N ASN A 686 18.28 -33.76 -25.57
CA ASN A 686 16.98 -33.21 -25.21
C ASN A 686 16.74 -31.71 -25.54
N VAL A 687 17.60 -31.04 -26.29
CA VAL A 687 17.41 -29.65 -26.72
C VAL A 687 16.13 -29.50 -27.54
N SER A 688 15.86 -30.42 -28.43
CA SER A 688 14.65 -30.39 -29.29
C SER A 688 13.33 -30.43 -28.49
N ALA A 689 13.30 -31.18 -27.41
CA ALA A 689 12.10 -31.23 -26.56
C ALA A 689 11.87 -29.89 -25.81
N VAL A 690 12.96 -29.22 -25.42
CA VAL A 690 12.90 -27.89 -24.81
C VAL A 690 12.48 -26.84 -25.83
N GLU A 691 12.96 -26.91 -27.08
CA GLU A 691 12.57 -26.00 -28.14
C GLU A 691 11.08 -26.12 -28.48
N GLU A 692 10.54 -27.34 -28.53
CA GLU A 692 9.11 -27.60 -28.73
C GLU A 692 8.29 -26.98 -27.58
N ALA A 693 8.70 -27.19 -26.33
CA ALA A 693 8.08 -26.59 -25.14
C ALA A 693 8.15 -25.07 -25.16
N LEU A 694 9.30 -24.47 -25.53
CA LEU A 694 9.48 -23.05 -25.68
C LEU A 694 8.51 -22.44 -26.68
N HIS A 695 8.35 -23.12 -27.81
CA HIS A 695 7.38 -22.68 -28.82
C HIS A 695 5.94 -22.77 -28.31
N ALA A 696 5.60 -23.85 -27.59
CA ALA A 696 4.28 -24.03 -27.01
C ALA A 696 3.97 -22.99 -25.89
N TYR A 697 4.92 -22.73 -25.00
CA TYR A 697 4.74 -21.81 -23.87
C TYR A 697 4.90 -20.33 -24.24
N GLY A 698 5.90 -19.99 -25.06
CA GLY A 698 6.28 -18.60 -25.35
C GLY A 698 5.45 -17.98 -26.47
N MET A 699 5.42 -18.59 -27.63
CA MET A 699 4.81 -18.00 -28.82
C MET A 699 3.30 -18.23 -28.93
N GLY A 700 2.82 -19.26 -28.27
CA GLY A 700 1.42 -19.68 -28.37
C GLY A 700 0.43 -18.82 -27.59
N LEU A 701 0.89 -17.94 -26.70
CA LEU A 701 0.00 -17.07 -25.90
C LEU A 701 -0.53 -15.90 -26.74
N TYR A 702 0.33 -15.25 -27.53
CA TYR A 702 0.09 -13.93 -28.14
C TYR A 702 -0.59 -14.04 -29.51
N ARG A 703 -1.57 -14.95 -29.67
CA ARG A 703 -2.27 -15.19 -30.90
C ARG A 703 -3.75 -14.87 -30.76
N VAL A 704 -4.23 -13.92 -31.54
CA VAL A 704 -5.63 -13.48 -31.55
C VAL A 704 -6.13 -13.32 -33.01
N ALA A 705 -7.38 -13.66 -33.25
CA ALA A 705 -8.13 -13.23 -34.40
C ALA A 705 -9.28 -12.32 -33.98
N PHE A 706 -9.42 -11.19 -34.65
CA PHE A 706 -10.59 -10.31 -34.55
C PHE A 706 -11.58 -10.76 -35.60
N GLU A 707 -12.70 -11.37 -35.20
CA GLU A 707 -13.66 -11.99 -36.09
C GLU A 707 -14.83 -11.11 -36.47
N ASP A 708 -15.31 -10.28 -35.53
CA ASP A 708 -16.47 -9.42 -35.70
C ASP A 708 -16.43 -8.23 -34.75
N GLY A 709 -17.13 -7.17 -35.10
CA GLY A 709 -17.28 -5.96 -34.33
C GLY A 709 -16.44 -4.80 -34.88
N ALA A 710 -17.03 -3.62 -34.76
CA ALA A 710 -16.41 -2.38 -35.17
C ALA A 710 -16.93 -1.24 -34.30
N ALA A 711 -16.10 -0.21 -34.11
CA ALA A 711 -16.57 1.07 -33.59
C ALA A 711 -17.45 1.76 -34.68
N PRO A 712 -18.41 2.60 -34.28
CA PRO A 712 -19.10 3.47 -35.25
C PRO A 712 -18.09 4.31 -36.03
N ALA A 713 -18.39 4.49 -37.33
CA ALA A 713 -17.51 5.29 -38.20
C ALA A 713 -17.38 6.75 -37.82
N VAL A 714 -18.40 7.28 -37.10
CA VAL A 714 -18.42 8.63 -36.55
C VAL A 714 -18.63 8.55 -35.03
N LEU A 715 -17.76 9.19 -34.28
CA LEU A 715 -17.78 9.24 -32.81
C LEU A 715 -17.73 10.70 -32.34
N ARG A 716 -18.31 11.01 -31.20
CA ARG A 716 -18.19 12.33 -30.57
C ARG A 716 -16.83 12.49 -29.91
N ALA A 717 -16.27 13.68 -29.93
CA ALA A 717 -15.05 14.03 -29.20
C ALA A 717 -15.26 13.93 -27.68
N ASP A 718 -14.22 13.55 -26.95
CA ASP A 718 -14.20 13.40 -25.50
C ASP A 718 -15.39 12.57 -24.96
N ALA A 719 -15.71 11.48 -25.64
CA ALA A 719 -16.84 10.61 -25.31
C ALA A 719 -16.38 9.18 -25.00
N TYR A 720 -17.08 8.52 -24.07
CA TYR A 720 -16.85 7.14 -23.70
C TYR A 720 -17.82 6.21 -24.43
N TYR A 721 -17.28 5.10 -24.95
CA TYR A 721 -18.04 4.08 -25.67
C TYR A 721 -17.73 2.69 -25.15
N ARG A 722 -18.67 1.76 -25.34
CA ARG A 722 -18.50 0.32 -25.16
C ARG A 722 -18.72 -0.37 -26.50
N VAL A 723 -17.63 -0.79 -27.14
CA VAL A 723 -17.65 -1.40 -28.47
C VAL A 723 -17.63 -2.92 -28.34
N PRO A 724 -18.68 -3.65 -28.80
CA PRO A 724 -18.66 -5.10 -28.81
C PRO A 724 -17.71 -5.61 -29.88
N LEU A 725 -16.74 -6.44 -29.51
CA LEU A 725 -15.77 -7.05 -30.41
C LEU A 725 -15.79 -8.57 -30.22
N MET A 726 -15.70 -9.35 -31.30
CA MET A 726 -15.53 -10.81 -31.24
C MET A 726 -14.05 -11.13 -31.42
N LEU A 727 -13.47 -11.74 -30.39
CA LEU A 727 -12.08 -12.18 -30.39
C LEU A 727 -12.03 -13.69 -30.30
N ARG A 728 -11.15 -14.32 -31.07
CA ARG A 728 -10.85 -15.76 -30.93
C ARG A 728 -9.41 -15.92 -30.46
N ASN A 729 -9.21 -16.73 -29.44
CA ASN A 729 -7.89 -17.19 -29.04
C ASN A 729 -7.38 -18.23 -30.05
N THR A 730 -6.51 -17.82 -30.97
CA THR A 730 -5.90 -18.69 -31.98
C THR A 730 -4.55 -19.25 -31.52
N GLY A 731 -4.19 -19.02 -30.27
CA GLY A 731 -2.98 -19.54 -29.65
C GLY A 731 -3.13 -20.92 -29.03
N SER A 732 -2.06 -21.39 -28.38
CA SER A 732 -2.01 -22.67 -27.66
C SER A 732 -2.26 -22.53 -26.14
N GLN A 733 -2.29 -21.30 -25.63
CA GLN A 733 -2.42 -21.02 -24.21
C GLN A 733 -3.77 -20.39 -23.85
N ASN A 734 -4.25 -20.64 -22.64
CA ASN A 734 -5.46 -19.99 -22.13
C ASN A 734 -5.20 -18.49 -21.84
N TRP A 735 -6.11 -17.64 -22.26
CA TRP A 735 -6.13 -16.26 -21.78
C TRP A 735 -6.80 -16.22 -20.41
N GLN A 736 -6.05 -15.83 -19.40
CA GLN A 736 -6.57 -15.64 -18.06
C GLN A 736 -7.31 -14.30 -17.96
N ALA A 737 -8.56 -14.32 -17.49
CA ALA A 737 -9.35 -13.11 -17.30
C ALA A 737 -8.98 -12.37 -16.01
N GLN A 738 -8.42 -13.07 -15.03
CA GLN A 738 -8.08 -12.58 -13.70
C GLN A 738 -6.76 -13.21 -13.23
N GLY A 739 -6.15 -12.67 -12.20
CA GLY A 739 -4.90 -13.18 -11.62
C GLY A 739 -3.73 -12.22 -11.81
N THR A 740 -2.52 -12.72 -11.74
CA THR A 740 -1.30 -11.91 -11.71
C THR A 740 -1.00 -11.24 -13.06
N LEU A 741 -1.32 -11.90 -14.17
CA LEU A 741 -1.03 -11.45 -15.54
C LEU A 741 -2.26 -11.65 -16.43
N PRO A 742 -3.37 -10.93 -16.18
CA PRO A 742 -4.59 -11.13 -16.94
C PRO A 742 -4.43 -10.63 -18.38
N VAL A 743 -5.13 -11.29 -19.30
CA VAL A 743 -5.24 -10.85 -20.69
C VAL A 743 -6.40 -9.87 -20.80
N ARG A 744 -6.15 -8.73 -21.44
CA ARG A 744 -7.10 -7.64 -21.60
C ARG A 744 -7.17 -7.14 -23.02
N LEU A 745 -8.33 -6.62 -23.41
CA LEU A 745 -8.51 -5.86 -24.65
C LEU A 745 -8.20 -4.38 -24.36
N SER A 746 -7.52 -3.73 -25.31
CA SER A 746 -7.26 -2.31 -25.26
C SER A 746 -7.15 -1.74 -26.68
N TYR A 747 -6.78 -0.46 -26.80
CA TYR A 747 -6.69 0.23 -28.08
C TYR A 747 -5.59 1.28 -28.08
N ARG A 748 -5.23 1.73 -29.28
CA ARG A 748 -4.42 2.93 -29.52
C ARG A 748 -5.11 3.81 -30.53
N TRP A 749 -4.97 5.10 -30.36
CA TRP A 749 -5.33 6.07 -31.38
C TRP A 749 -4.08 6.49 -32.14
N LEU A 750 -4.17 6.50 -33.48
CA LEU A 750 -3.14 7.01 -34.36
C LEU A 750 -3.73 8.17 -35.14
N ASP A 751 -2.92 9.17 -35.46
CA ASP A 751 -3.32 10.25 -36.38
C ASP A 751 -3.41 9.77 -37.84
N ALA A 752 -3.79 10.64 -38.74
CA ALA A 752 -3.89 10.32 -40.15
C ALA A 752 -2.54 9.93 -40.81
N ALA A 753 -1.41 10.30 -40.16
CA ALA A 753 -0.06 9.92 -40.56
C ALA A 753 0.43 8.60 -39.91
N GLY A 754 -0.42 7.97 -39.09
CA GLY A 754 -0.10 6.74 -38.35
C GLY A 754 0.74 6.93 -37.11
N GLN A 755 0.91 8.19 -36.62
CA GLN A 755 1.65 8.44 -35.39
C GLN A 755 0.76 8.29 -34.16
N PRO A 756 1.26 7.74 -33.03
CA PRO A 756 0.47 7.57 -31.82
C PRO A 756 -0.03 8.88 -31.23
N VAL A 757 -1.32 8.96 -30.94
CA VAL A 757 -1.95 10.04 -30.18
C VAL A 757 -1.82 9.71 -28.70
N THR A 758 -0.84 10.29 -28.03
CA THR A 758 -0.50 10.01 -26.61
C THR A 758 -1.39 10.74 -25.62
N GLU A 759 -2.22 11.66 -26.08
CA GLU A 759 -3.09 12.49 -25.26
C GLU A 759 -4.37 11.77 -24.78
N VAL A 760 -4.66 10.59 -25.32
CA VAL A 760 -5.84 9.79 -24.97
C VAL A 760 -5.38 8.56 -24.21
N PRO A 761 -5.92 8.30 -22.99
CA PRO A 761 -5.56 7.11 -22.22
C PRO A 761 -6.00 5.83 -22.94
N GLN A 762 -5.14 4.83 -22.86
CA GLN A 762 -5.46 3.48 -23.37
C GLN A 762 -6.22 2.72 -22.26
N LEU A 763 -7.54 2.67 -22.36
CA LEU A 763 -8.38 1.98 -21.41
C LEU A 763 -8.21 0.45 -21.52
N ARG A 764 -8.39 -0.24 -20.42
CA ARG A 764 -8.27 -1.69 -20.29
C ARG A 764 -9.66 -2.33 -20.14
N THR A 765 -9.95 -3.34 -20.94
CA THR A 765 -11.19 -4.12 -20.84
C THR A 765 -10.87 -5.54 -20.41
N ASP A 766 -11.39 -5.96 -19.28
CA ASP A 766 -11.25 -7.34 -18.80
C ASP A 766 -11.96 -8.33 -19.74
N MET A 767 -11.36 -9.51 -19.92
CA MET A 767 -12.06 -10.61 -20.56
C MET A 767 -13.19 -11.10 -19.66
N PRO A 768 -14.40 -11.37 -20.18
CA PRO A 768 -15.55 -11.82 -19.38
C PRO A 768 -15.29 -13.10 -18.58
N HIS A 769 -14.44 -13.98 -19.10
CA HIS A 769 -14.04 -15.25 -18.52
C HIS A 769 -12.73 -15.72 -19.15
N ARG A 770 -12.12 -16.78 -18.58
CA ARG A 770 -10.98 -17.47 -19.19
C ARG A 770 -11.34 -17.96 -20.60
N VAL A 771 -10.46 -17.70 -21.57
CA VAL A 771 -10.66 -18.09 -22.97
C VAL A 771 -9.67 -19.18 -23.36
N ALA A 772 -10.16 -20.38 -23.57
CA ALA A 772 -9.33 -21.52 -24.00
C ALA A 772 -8.89 -21.36 -25.46
N PRO A 773 -7.80 -22.05 -25.88
CA PRO A 773 -7.41 -22.17 -27.31
C PRO A 773 -8.58 -22.58 -28.20
N GLY A 774 -8.70 -21.91 -29.33
CA GLY A 774 -9.78 -22.14 -30.30
C GLY A 774 -11.14 -21.50 -29.94
N HIS A 775 -11.32 -21.03 -28.71
CA HIS A 775 -12.59 -20.43 -28.28
C HIS A 775 -12.66 -18.93 -28.56
N ALA A 776 -13.87 -18.46 -28.83
CA ALA A 776 -14.15 -17.04 -29.02
C ALA A 776 -14.77 -16.42 -27.77
N VAL A 777 -14.57 -15.10 -27.59
CA VAL A 777 -15.13 -14.29 -26.52
C VAL A 777 -15.59 -12.95 -27.07
N ARG A 778 -16.65 -12.39 -26.49
CA ARG A 778 -17.21 -11.10 -26.92
C ARG A 778 -17.10 -10.04 -25.80
N PRO A 779 -15.91 -9.46 -25.54
CA PRO A 779 -15.79 -8.32 -24.64
C PRO A 779 -16.47 -7.07 -25.23
N ARG A 780 -16.87 -6.15 -24.33
CA ARG A 780 -17.31 -4.82 -24.73
C ARG A 780 -16.16 -3.84 -24.48
N GLY A 781 -15.32 -3.62 -25.50
CA GLY A 781 -14.12 -2.80 -25.44
C GLY A 781 -14.43 -1.37 -24.94
N ALA A 782 -13.82 -0.99 -23.83
CA ALA A 782 -13.88 0.38 -23.34
C ALA A 782 -13.07 1.29 -24.29
N LEU A 783 -13.66 2.37 -24.75
CA LEU A 783 -13.08 3.30 -25.70
C LEU A 783 -13.35 4.71 -25.26
N LEU A 784 -12.31 5.52 -25.12
CA LEU A 784 -12.39 6.97 -24.97
C LEU A 784 -11.91 7.63 -26.24
N THR A 785 -12.67 8.59 -26.77
CA THR A 785 -12.32 9.27 -28.01
C THR A 785 -11.38 10.45 -27.78
N PRO A 786 -10.56 10.82 -28.80
CA PRO A 786 -9.78 12.05 -28.76
C PRO A 786 -10.62 13.29 -28.46
N PRO A 787 -10.09 14.26 -27.72
CA PRO A 787 -10.81 15.52 -27.42
C PRO A 787 -10.84 16.48 -28.60
N VAL A 788 -9.96 16.30 -29.58
CA VAL A 788 -9.87 17.14 -30.78
C VAL A 788 -10.60 16.46 -31.93
N PRO A 789 -11.58 17.14 -32.57
CA PRO A 789 -12.21 16.61 -33.77
C PRO A 789 -11.20 16.36 -34.89
N GLY A 790 -11.40 15.27 -35.66
CA GLY A 790 -10.50 14.90 -36.76
C GLY A 790 -10.68 13.46 -37.20
N THR A 791 -9.91 13.07 -38.23
CA THR A 791 -9.85 11.70 -38.73
C THR A 791 -8.71 10.95 -38.04
N TYR A 792 -9.03 9.81 -37.42
CA TYR A 792 -8.09 8.99 -36.67
C TYR A 792 -8.15 7.53 -37.12
N ILE A 793 -7.09 6.80 -36.85
CA ILE A 793 -7.05 5.34 -36.93
C ILE A 793 -7.18 4.79 -35.52
N LEU A 794 -8.25 4.06 -35.28
CA LEU A 794 -8.44 3.28 -34.05
C LEU A 794 -7.83 1.90 -34.25
N GLU A 795 -6.82 1.55 -33.48
CA GLU A 795 -6.18 0.26 -33.48
C GLU A 795 -6.53 -0.50 -32.19
N TRP A 796 -7.34 -1.55 -32.30
CA TRP A 796 -7.60 -2.49 -31.23
C TRP A 796 -6.49 -3.51 -31.11
N ASP A 797 -6.04 -3.79 -29.90
CA ASP A 797 -5.01 -4.77 -29.60
C ASP A 797 -5.34 -5.49 -28.29
N VAL A 798 -4.78 -6.67 -28.11
CA VAL A 798 -4.84 -7.43 -26.88
C VAL A 798 -3.50 -7.32 -26.17
N LEU A 799 -3.52 -7.34 -24.84
CA LEU A 799 -2.29 -7.35 -24.07
C LEU A 799 -2.40 -8.31 -22.88
N ARG A 800 -1.28 -8.79 -22.42
CA ARG A 800 -1.13 -9.42 -21.12
C ARG A 800 -0.59 -8.38 -20.15
N GLU A 801 -1.37 -8.02 -19.11
CA GLU A 801 -0.99 -6.99 -18.16
C GLU A 801 0.34 -7.31 -17.48
N GLY A 802 1.21 -6.30 -17.36
CA GLY A 802 2.54 -6.47 -16.77
C GLY A 802 3.53 -7.26 -17.63
N ASP A 803 3.20 -7.54 -18.89
CA ASP A 803 4.01 -8.31 -19.82
C ASP A 803 4.11 -7.60 -21.19
N ALA A 804 3.37 -8.01 -22.19
CA ALA A 804 3.49 -7.52 -23.55
C ALA A 804 2.14 -7.32 -24.26
N TRP A 805 2.13 -6.45 -25.25
CA TRP A 805 1.06 -6.35 -26.24
C TRP A 805 1.18 -7.51 -27.24
N PHE A 806 0.04 -8.06 -27.66
CA PHE A 806 0.04 -9.16 -28.63
C PHE A 806 0.66 -8.73 -29.96
N SER A 807 0.43 -7.49 -30.39
CA SER A 807 1.07 -6.92 -31.59
C SER A 807 2.59 -6.92 -31.52
N THR A 808 3.19 -6.63 -30.36
CA THR A 808 4.65 -6.63 -30.19
C THR A 808 5.23 -8.04 -30.24
N ALA A 809 4.41 -9.06 -29.96
CA ALA A 809 4.76 -10.47 -30.05
C ALA A 809 4.30 -11.13 -31.38
N GLY A 810 3.92 -10.33 -32.38
CA GLY A 810 3.47 -10.79 -33.69
C GLY A 810 1.99 -11.24 -33.75
N GLY A 811 1.19 -10.85 -32.76
CA GLY A 811 -0.28 -11.01 -32.77
C GLY A 811 -0.96 -10.00 -33.71
N ALA A 812 -2.18 -10.32 -34.13
CA ALA A 812 -2.97 -9.44 -35.00
C ALA A 812 -3.57 -8.26 -34.24
N THR A 813 -3.77 -7.12 -34.93
CA THR A 813 -4.55 -5.96 -34.49
C THR A 813 -5.74 -5.74 -35.40
N LEU A 814 -6.77 -5.01 -34.91
CA LEU A 814 -7.88 -4.55 -35.73
C LEU A 814 -7.80 -3.04 -35.90
N ARG A 815 -7.60 -2.56 -37.11
CA ARG A 815 -7.52 -1.13 -37.46
C ARG A 815 -8.78 -0.64 -38.13
N GLN A 816 -9.26 0.53 -37.73
CA GLN A 816 -10.44 1.19 -38.27
C GLN A 816 -10.19 2.66 -38.44
N VAL A 817 -10.60 3.27 -39.56
CA VAL A 817 -10.62 4.72 -39.73
C VAL A 817 -11.92 5.23 -39.12
N VAL A 818 -11.80 6.24 -38.25
CA VAL A 818 -12.92 6.80 -37.48
C VAL A 818 -12.87 8.32 -37.57
N GLN A 819 -14.02 8.93 -37.82
CA GLN A 819 -14.21 10.36 -37.76
C GLN A 819 -14.65 10.76 -36.36
N VAL A 820 -13.93 11.67 -35.71
CA VAL A 820 -14.28 12.22 -34.40
C VAL A 820 -14.83 13.63 -34.63
N GLU A 821 -16.06 13.92 -34.15
CA GLU A 821 -16.78 15.17 -34.31
C GLU A 821 -17.08 15.85 -32.96
#